data_81789a860d4fe4f631f01db44e8ee38a
#
_entry.id   81789a860d4fe4f631f01db44e8ee38a
#
_cell.length_a   1.000
_cell.length_b   1.000
_cell.length_c   1.000
_cell.angle_alpha   90.00
_cell.angle_beta   90.00
_cell.angle_gamma   90.00
#
_symmetry.space_group_name_H-M   'P 1'
#
loop_
_entity.id
_entity.type
_entity.pdbx_description
1 polymer ?
#
loop_
_entity_poly.entity_id
_entity_poly.type
_entity_poly.pdbx_seq_one_letter_code
_entity_poly.pdbx_strand_id
1 'polypeptide(L)'
;MKNMKTFLFPLLACFAFGITACQNNNTPIEETPDGYVDVLPENNDGNILQAFNWTYNQIKDNLPAIAASGFKAVQTSPVQQPKSGGPAWYSFYQPVSFSIGTNSPLGTKTELQELCTVAETYGVSIICDIVFNHTANIADGELESDGTPKVCPEVELYEPYLYQHRNDATNPTFHHNKSAQGSGAITQYYAFGDLPDLNTGNTHVQERCLSLLKECIDVGVDGFRFDAAKHIETPTDPQYSSDFWPNVLGNAKTYYHEQTGKELIAYGEILNDVDGGRSIDAYTRYMKVTDNSYITKINAASVSGKAEKAVEAEFTKGTAASNLVTWVESHDTYVDSSNHVSNRKTARQYAIISSRKDAVAMYLARPTENNEVGMIGDYFFEEEVVAMGNRFHNRFIGYDEHESAHDFVYVNERYKEGVDACGALLVSLSGVGEIDIKFSHMKDGIYYDQLTGNKVTIRNKKAHVAFDERGIMVLTMSKHELRPVVEISQRDTSFAGTMSVTIKVKNATSASYKINNGESISFTGSTTITLGSVVDSNNMIHLDVSVSNGEFSTERHMHYRKVTLIDGYFNIVNLKPNYLTDYELYYWAWNNSGSTWLKNYTIQDGIVLIDFSHSSYTAFLLAIFPKDYTVTNIHEWDSHLIKQSGDISTSGTFYDASNF
;
A
#
# COMPACT_ATOMS: atom_id res chain seq x y z
N MET A 1 22.76 -56.33 18.16
CA MET A 1 22.12 -57.26 19.13
C MET A 1 20.85 -56.63 19.65
N LYS A 2 19.70 -57.34 19.41
CA LYS A 2 18.41 -57.28 20.14
C LYS A 2 17.61 -55.98 20.08
N ASN A 3 16.30 -55.91 19.77
CA ASN A 3 15.30 -56.93 19.42
C ASN A 3 14.14 -56.18 18.72
N MET A 4 13.70 -56.70 17.62
CA MET A 4 12.40 -56.44 16.99
C MET A 4 11.30 -57.12 17.80
N LYS A 5 10.20 -56.44 18.09
CA LYS A 5 8.94 -57.06 18.52
C LYS A 5 7.83 -56.68 17.54
N THR A 6 7.48 -57.66 16.72
CA THR A 6 6.31 -57.74 15.88
C THR A 6 5.06 -57.95 16.74
N PHE A 7 3.99 -57.15 16.51
CA PHE A 7 2.65 -57.47 16.99
C PHE A 7 1.73 -57.76 15.81
N LEU A 8 1.28 -58.98 15.75
CA LEU A 8 0.20 -59.47 14.88
C LEU A 8 -1.14 -59.03 15.45
N PHE A 9 -2.03 -58.54 14.60
CA PHE A 9 -3.46 -58.44 14.86
C PHE A 9 -4.20 -59.52 14.04
N PRO A 10 -5.20 -60.18 14.64
CA PRO A 10 -5.97 -61.17 13.92
C PRO A 10 -7.15 -60.56 13.14
N LEU A 11 -7.29 -61.02 11.90
CA LEU A 11 -8.43 -60.76 11.05
C LEU A 11 -9.68 -61.46 11.61
N LEU A 12 -10.75 -60.68 11.89
CA LEU A 12 -12.07 -61.25 12.17
C LEU A 12 -12.99 -60.88 10.98
N ALA A 13 -13.34 -61.87 10.15
CA ALA A 13 -14.33 -61.72 9.12
C ALA A 13 -15.72 -61.95 9.74
N CYS A 14 -16.59 -60.95 9.61
CA CYS A 14 -18.02 -61.11 9.86
C CYS A 14 -18.79 -60.91 8.55
N PHE A 15 -19.41 -61.95 8.05
CA PHE A 15 -20.46 -61.92 7.05
C PHE A 15 -21.70 -61.27 7.68
N ALA A 16 -22.24 -60.20 7.07
CA ALA A 16 -23.55 -59.70 7.41
C ALA A 16 -24.43 -59.59 6.12
N PHE A 17 -25.60 -60.17 6.26
CA PHE A 17 -26.67 -60.27 5.27
C PHE A 17 -27.20 -58.87 4.89
N GLY A 18 -27.45 -58.67 3.61
CA GLY A 18 -28.10 -57.50 3.07
C GLY A 18 -29.55 -57.34 3.53
N ILE A 19 -29.86 -56.18 4.11
CA ILE A 19 -31.19 -55.66 4.21
C ILE A 19 -31.20 -54.32 3.46
N THR A 20 -31.86 -54.28 2.30
CA THR A 20 -32.20 -53.05 1.58
C THR A 20 -33.22 -52.28 2.41
N ALA A 21 -32.75 -51.37 3.25
CA ALA A 21 -33.58 -50.36 3.84
C ALA A 21 -33.50 -49.07 3.01
N CYS A 22 -34.64 -48.53 2.63
CA CYS A 22 -34.73 -47.19 2.07
C CYS A 22 -33.94 -46.22 2.94
N GLN A 23 -32.84 -45.67 2.44
CA GLN A 23 -32.09 -44.64 3.13
C GLN A 23 -32.93 -43.37 3.19
N ASN A 24 -33.45 -43.09 4.39
CA ASN A 24 -33.82 -41.73 4.74
C ASN A 24 -32.56 -40.84 4.66
N ASN A 25 -32.57 -39.86 3.77
CA ASN A 25 -31.51 -38.89 3.57
C ASN A 25 -31.26 -37.91 4.76
N ASN A 26 -31.46 -38.39 5.98
CA ASN A 26 -31.36 -37.59 7.22
C ASN A 26 -30.20 -38.05 8.13
N THR A 27 -29.13 -38.59 7.57
CA THR A 27 -27.90 -38.82 8.36
C THR A 27 -27.35 -37.46 8.82
N PRO A 28 -27.10 -37.25 10.11
CA PRO A 28 -26.42 -36.03 10.57
C PRO A 28 -25.09 -35.88 9.83
N ILE A 29 -24.81 -34.69 9.31
CA ILE A 29 -23.48 -34.38 8.78
C ILE A 29 -22.63 -34.07 10.01
N GLU A 30 -21.58 -34.85 10.25
CA GLU A 30 -20.60 -34.57 11.29
C GLU A 30 -19.66 -33.46 10.83
N GLU A 31 -19.20 -32.64 11.79
CA GLU A 31 -18.13 -31.66 11.52
C GLU A 31 -16.86 -32.43 11.16
N THR A 32 -16.33 -32.20 9.98
CA THR A 32 -15.05 -32.78 9.57
C THR A 32 -13.93 -31.97 10.21
N PRO A 33 -12.98 -32.59 10.95
CA PRO A 33 -11.82 -31.87 11.44
C PRO A 33 -11.09 -31.23 10.27
N ASP A 34 -10.80 -29.95 10.38
CA ASP A 34 -9.96 -29.26 9.42
C ASP A 34 -8.52 -29.73 9.62
N GLY A 35 -8.05 -30.62 8.76
CA GLY A 35 -6.66 -31.08 8.73
C GLY A 35 -5.70 -30.06 8.11
N TYR A 36 -6.16 -28.83 7.92
CA TYR A 36 -5.42 -27.76 7.28
C TYR A 36 -4.34 -27.21 8.23
N VAL A 37 -3.13 -27.10 7.71
CA VAL A 37 -2.02 -26.38 8.34
C VAL A 37 -1.81 -25.10 7.53
N ASP A 38 -1.76 -23.94 8.17
CA ASP A 38 -1.45 -22.69 7.51
C ASP A 38 -0.08 -22.77 6.85
N VAL A 39 -0.08 -22.75 5.52
CA VAL A 39 1.14 -22.63 4.74
C VAL A 39 1.40 -21.15 4.56
N LEU A 40 2.51 -20.66 5.11
CA LEU A 40 2.96 -19.30 4.86
C LEU A 40 3.40 -19.21 3.38
N PRO A 41 2.93 -18.20 2.63
CA PRO A 41 3.36 -18.02 1.25
C PRO A 41 4.86 -17.73 1.19
N GLU A 42 5.50 -18.17 0.12
CA GLU A 42 6.81 -17.66 -0.25
C GLU A 42 6.73 -16.16 -0.59
N ASN A 43 7.87 -15.46 -0.57
CA ASN A 43 7.93 -13.99 -0.69
C ASN A 43 7.17 -13.38 -1.88
N ASN A 44 6.94 -14.13 -2.95
CA ASN A 44 6.31 -13.61 -4.17
C ASN A 44 4.80 -13.84 -4.30
N ASP A 45 4.17 -14.53 -3.36
CA ASP A 45 2.80 -15.03 -3.53
C ASP A 45 1.75 -14.35 -2.64
N GLY A 46 2.17 -13.48 -1.73
CA GLY A 46 1.28 -12.80 -0.80
C GLY A 46 0.76 -11.46 -1.33
N ASN A 47 -0.45 -11.09 -0.91
CA ASN A 47 -1.04 -9.81 -1.27
C ASN A 47 -0.29 -8.63 -0.64
N ILE A 48 -0.30 -7.49 -1.33
CA ILE A 48 0.49 -6.30 -1.03
C ILE A 48 -0.42 -5.19 -0.47
N LEU A 49 0.00 -4.51 0.60
CA LEU A 49 -0.55 -3.22 1.01
C LEU A 49 0.29 -2.10 0.39
N GLN A 50 -0.32 -1.22 -0.39
CA GLN A 50 0.32 0.02 -0.84
C GLN A 50 0.14 1.09 0.23
N ALA A 51 1.22 1.39 0.97
CA ALA A 51 1.28 2.41 2.02
C ALA A 51 1.72 3.77 1.43
N PHE A 52 0.87 4.30 0.56
CA PHE A 52 1.15 5.52 -0.19
C PHE A 52 1.25 6.74 0.75
N ASN A 53 2.35 7.49 0.66
CA ASN A 53 2.69 8.65 1.49
C ASN A 53 2.92 8.35 2.99
N TRP A 54 2.95 7.10 3.42
CA TRP A 54 3.27 6.77 4.81
C TRP A 54 4.76 6.91 5.08
N THR A 55 5.12 7.41 6.25
CA THR A 55 6.50 7.36 6.73
C THR A 55 6.91 5.94 7.11
N TYR A 56 8.21 5.67 7.15
CA TYR A 56 8.73 4.36 7.57
C TYR A 56 8.28 4.00 8.99
N ASN A 57 8.24 4.98 9.89
CA ASN A 57 7.75 4.77 11.25
C ASN A 57 6.25 4.46 11.28
N GLN A 58 5.42 5.14 10.46
CA GLN A 58 3.99 4.82 10.37
C GLN A 58 3.74 3.40 9.86
N ILE A 59 4.51 2.94 8.87
CA ILE A 59 4.42 1.55 8.41
C ILE A 59 4.82 0.61 9.56
N LYS A 60 5.94 0.87 10.23
CA LYS A 60 6.46 0.07 11.36
C LYS A 60 5.43 -0.07 12.47
N ASP A 61 4.77 1.02 12.86
CA ASP A 61 3.78 1.04 13.94
C ASP A 61 2.49 0.30 13.58
N ASN A 62 2.18 0.18 12.30
CA ASN A 62 1.01 -0.53 11.80
C ASN A 62 1.29 -1.99 11.39
N LEU A 63 2.53 -2.48 11.46
CA LEU A 63 2.87 -3.87 11.11
C LEU A 63 2.02 -4.93 11.82
N PRO A 64 1.69 -4.81 13.12
CA PRO A 64 0.80 -5.76 13.77
C PRO A 64 -0.58 -5.86 13.11
N ALA A 65 -1.15 -4.71 12.72
CA ALA A 65 -2.44 -4.65 12.03
C ALA A 65 -2.35 -5.18 10.59
N ILE A 66 -1.29 -4.81 9.87
CA ILE A 66 -1.02 -5.24 8.50
C ILE A 66 -0.89 -6.77 8.43
N ALA A 67 -0.07 -7.35 9.31
CA ALA A 67 0.09 -8.80 9.41
C ALA A 67 -1.21 -9.52 9.81
N ALA A 68 -1.93 -8.98 10.82
CA ALA A 68 -3.22 -9.51 11.24
C ALA A 68 -4.28 -9.47 10.12
N SER A 69 -4.20 -8.48 9.22
CA SER A 69 -5.05 -8.39 8.03
C SER A 69 -4.61 -9.30 6.88
N GLY A 70 -3.57 -10.11 7.08
CA GLY A 70 -3.11 -11.13 6.14
C GLY A 70 -2.29 -10.61 4.96
N PHE A 71 -1.88 -9.33 4.96
CA PHE A 71 -0.92 -8.85 3.98
C PHE A 71 0.46 -9.46 4.22
N LYS A 72 1.15 -9.81 3.16
CA LYS A 72 2.49 -10.39 3.21
C LYS A 72 3.58 -9.46 2.73
N ALA A 73 3.21 -8.34 2.14
CA ALA A 73 4.14 -7.31 1.75
C ALA A 73 3.52 -5.91 1.90
N VAL A 74 4.37 -4.91 2.07
CA VAL A 74 4.02 -3.49 2.05
C VAL A 74 4.86 -2.80 1.00
N GLN A 75 4.22 -2.06 0.10
CA GLN A 75 4.89 -1.16 -0.84
C GLN A 75 4.94 0.25 -0.24
N THR A 76 6.14 0.83 -0.17
CA THR A 76 6.36 2.23 0.22
C THR A 76 6.18 3.18 -0.97
N SER A 77 6.15 4.51 -0.73
CA SER A 77 6.44 5.50 -1.77
C SER A 77 7.93 5.48 -2.16
N PRO A 78 8.34 6.16 -3.27
CA PRO A 78 9.72 6.09 -3.76
C PRO A 78 10.77 6.44 -2.71
N VAL A 79 11.79 5.59 -2.60
CA VAL A 79 12.82 5.65 -1.55
C VAL A 79 13.92 6.67 -1.82
N GLN A 80 14.03 7.13 -3.06
CA GLN A 80 15.07 8.05 -3.52
C GLN A 80 14.89 9.44 -2.92
N GLN A 81 15.96 10.25 -2.94
CA GLN A 81 15.87 11.66 -2.56
C GLN A 81 14.96 12.37 -3.57
N PRO A 82 13.80 12.89 -3.12
CA PRO A 82 12.93 13.66 -3.99
C PRO A 82 13.49 15.05 -4.24
N LYS A 83 13.04 15.69 -5.32
CA LYS A 83 13.26 17.11 -5.61
C LYS A 83 12.83 17.97 -4.42
N SER A 84 13.66 18.94 -4.02
CA SER A 84 13.28 19.90 -2.99
C SER A 84 12.24 20.89 -3.50
N GLY A 85 11.44 21.44 -2.58
CA GLY A 85 10.48 22.49 -2.88
C GLY A 85 9.01 22.13 -2.76
N GLY A 86 8.63 20.89 -2.39
CA GLY A 86 7.23 20.60 -2.17
C GLY A 86 6.97 19.38 -1.27
N PRO A 87 5.98 19.43 -0.37
CA PRO A 87 5.44 18.25 0.29
C PRO A 87 4.52 17.44 -0.64
N ALA A 88 4.41 17.85 -1.91
CA ALA A 88 3.52 17.21 -2.85
C ALA A 88 3.98 15.78 -3.15
N TRP A 89 3.06 14.84 -3.08
CA TRP A 89 3.31 13.41 -3.30
C TRP A 89 4.06 13.10 -4.61
N TYR A 90 3.78 13.83 -5.69
CA TYR A 90 4.43 13.65 -6.99
C TYR A 90 5.94 14.01 -6.98
N SER A 91 6.41 14.75 -5.97
CA SER A 91 7.83 15.05 -5.83
C SER A 91 8.67 13.79 -5.61
N PHE A 92 8.11 12.73 -5.01
CA PHE A 92 8.78 11.44 -4.88
C PHE A 92 9.05 10.76 -6.23
N TYR A 93 8.20 11.04 -7.23
CA TYR A 93 8.39 10.57 -8.61
C TYR A 93 9.26 11.51 -9.45
N GLN A 94 9.92 12.47 -8.80
CA GLN A 94 10.94 13.35 -9.38
C GLN A 94 12.25 13.24 -8.59
N PRO A 95 12.97 12.10 -8.70
CA PRO A 95 14.18 11.88 -7.93
C PRO A 95 15.33 12.77 -8.41
N VAL A 96 16.18 13.18 -7.46
CA VAL A 96 17.44 13.89 -7.73
C VAL A 96 18.65 13.05 -7.35
N SER A 97 18.46 11.84 -6.81
CA SER A 97 19.52 10.94 -6.36
C SER A 97 19.18 9.48 -6.65
N PHE A 98 20.21 8.67 -6.88
CA PHE A 98 20.15 7.20 -6.92
C PHE A 98 20.80 6.62 -5.65
N SER A 99 20.31 7.08 -4.51
CA SER A 99 20.58 6.58 -3.16
C SER A 99 19.32 6.77 -2.31
N ILE A 100 19.22 6.06 -1.17
CA ILE A 100 18.15 6.28 -0.19
C ILE A 100 18.18 7.75 0.25
N GLY A 101 17.01 8.40 0.21
CA GLY A 101 16.92 9.83 0.50
C GLY A 101 17.40 10.20 1.91
N THR A 102 18.32 11.16 2.00
CA THR A 102 18.83 11.65 3.30
C THR A 102 17.93 12.69 3.94
N ASN A 103 17.10 13.36 3.13
CA ASN A 103 16.14 14.38 3.55
C ASN A 103 14.73 14.05 3.02
N SER A 104 14.39 12.77 2.91
CA SER A 104 13.08 12.34 2.49
C SER A 104 12.04 12.57 3.59
N PRO A 105 10.86 13.10 3.27
CA PRO A 105 9.75 13.16 4.22
C PRO A 105 9.26 11.79 4.71
N LEU A 106 9.59 10.69 4.01
CA LEU A 106 9.25 9.34 4.45
C LEU A 106 10.08 8.87 5.65
N GLY A 107 11.24 9.46 5.86
CA GLY A 107 12.16 9.10 6.94
C GLY A 107 13.59 8.88 6.46
N THR A 108 14.44 8.49 7.39
CA THR A 108 15.87 8.26 7.20
C THR A 108 16.17 6.82 6.78
N LYS A 109 17.38 6.57 6.28
CA LYS A 109 17.89 5.22 5.99
C LYS A 109 17.83 4.31 7.24
N THR A 110 18.11 4.86 8.43
CA THR A 110 18.05 4.10 9.69
C THR A 110 16.62 3.68 10.02
N GLU A 111 15.64 4.58 9.83
CA GLU A 111 14.22 4.26 10.05
C GLU A 111 13.71 3.21 9.05
N LEU A 112 14.17 3.23 7.79
CA LEU A 112 13.89 2.17 6.82
C LEU A 112 14.48 0.82 7.27
N GLN A 113 15.72 0.81 7.78
CA GLN A 113 16.35 -0.40 8.32
C GLN A 113 15.60 -0.96 9.53
N GLU A 114 15.16 -0.09 10.44
CA GLU A 114 14.33 -0.48 11.59
C GLU A 114 12.98 -1.05 11.14
N LEU A 115 12.33 -0.42 10.15
CA LEU A 115 11.10 -0.92 9.55
C LEU A 115 11.30 -2.34 9.01
N CYS A 116 12.33 -2.58 8.18
CA CYS A 116 12.61 -3.89 7.61
C CYS A 116 12.87 -4.94 8.70
N THR A 117 13.65 -4.58 9.73
CA THR A 117 13.94 -5.48 10.86
C THR A 117 12.69 -5.89 11.62
N VAL A 118 11.78 -4.95 11.88
CA VAL A 118 10.51 -5.24 12.57
C VAL A 118 9.56 -6.02 11.66
N ALA A 119 9.49 -5.67 10.37
CA ALA A 119 8.63 -6.33 9.39
C ALA A 119 8.94 -7.83 9.27
N GLU A 120 10.23 -8.22 9.31
CA GLU A 120 10.64 -9.62 9.30
C GLU A 120 10.03 -10.39 10.49
N THR A 121 9.92 -9.80 11.68
CA THR A 121 9.32 -10.44 12.86
C THR A 121 7.83 -10.73 12.70
N TYR A 122 7.14 -9.99 11.82
CA TYR A 122 5.73 -10.19 11.47
C TYR A 122 5.53 -11.00 10.19
N GLY A 123 6.61 -11.43 9.54
CA GLY A 123 6.56 -12.14 8.26
C GLY A 123 5.97 -11.28 7.13
N VAL A 124 6.28 -10.00 7.15
CA VAL A 124 5.86 -8.99 6.15
C VAL A 124 7.08 -8.48 5.42
N SER A 125 7.10 -8.60 4.10
CA SER A 125 8.17 -8.10 3.23
C SER A 125 8.01 -6.60 2.94
N ILE A 126 9.12 -5.89 2.83
CA ILE A 126 9.12 -4.47 2.44
C ILE A 126 9.53 -4.33 0.98
N ILE A 127 8.66 -3.70 0.19
CA ILE A 127 8.86 -3.40 -1.23
C ILE A 127 9.03 -1.89 -1.36
N CYS A 128 10.18 -1.44 -1.86
CA CYS A 128 10.39 -0.02 -2.15
C CYS A 128 9.95 0.32 -3.57
N ASP A 129 9.23 1.43 -3.73
CA ASP A 129 9.00 2.03 -5.04
C ASP A 129 10.28 2.69 -5.53
N ILE A 130 10.59 2.55 -6.82
CA ILE A 130 11.87 2.97 -7.44
C ILE A 130 11.59 3.64 -8.78
N VAL A 131 12.16 4.82 -8.97
CA VAL A 131 12.07 5.59 -10.22
C VAL A 131 13.41 5.51 -10.96
N PHE A 132 13.45 4.79 -12.08
CA PHE A 132 14.66 4.62 -12.89
C PHE A 132 14.54 5.10 -14.34
N ASN A 133 13.33 5.47 -14.75
CA ASN A 133 13.14 5.98 -16.10
C ASN A 133 13.66 7.41 -16.28
N HIS A 134 13.52 8.25 -15.27
CA HIS A 134 13.75 9.69 -15.37
C HIS A 134 14.27 10.30 -14.06
N THR A 135 14.62 11.57 -14.12
CA THR A 135 14.94 12.41 -12.95
C THR A 135 14.00 13.62 -12.88
N ALA A 136 14.18 14.43 -11.83
CA ALA A 136 13.46 15.68 -11.68
C ALA A 136 13.77 16.67 -12.81
N ASN A 137 12.76 17.39 -13.27
CA ASN A 137 12.87 18.59 -14.10
C ASN A 137 13.07 19.87 -13.25
N ILE A 138 13.35 21.00 -13.88
CA ILE A 138 13.46 22.30 -13.17
C ILE A 138 12.10 22.78 -12.73
N ALA A 139 11.19 22.94 -13.66
CA ALA A 139 9.81 23.31 -13.46
C ALA A 139 8.97 22.73 -14.61
N ASP A 140 7.66 22.60 -14.39
CA ASP A 140 6.77 22.02 -15.38
C ASP A 140 6.84 22.79 -16.71
N GLY A 141 7.20 22.07 -17.77
CA GLY A 141 7.30 22.60 -19.12
C GLY A 141 8.58 23.39 -19.44
N GLU A 142 9.56 23.48 -18.54
CA GLU A 142 10.86 24.05 -18.90
C GLU A 142 11.66 23.12 -19.81
N LEU A 143 12.02 23.64 -20.99
CA LEU A 143 12.72 22.90 -22.03
C LEU A 143 14.09 23.53 -22.37
N GLU A 144 15.02 22.68 -22.80
CA GLU A 144 16.25 23.12 -23.47
C GLU A 144 15.94 23.75 -24.84
N SER A 145 16.91 24.40 -25.46
CA SER A 145 16.74 25.06 -26.77
C SER A 145 16.36 24.09 -27.90
N ASP A 146 16.69 22.82 -27.75
CA ASP A 146 16.33 21.74 -28.69
C ASP A 146 14.92 21.14 -28.40
N GLY A 147 14.27 21.57 -27.32
CA GLY A 147 12.95 21.14 -26.91
C GLY A 147 12.93 19.88 -26.06
N THR A 148 14.07 19.48 -25.49
CA THR A 148 14.14 18.41 -24.48
C THR A 148 13.88 18.96 -23.07
N PRO A 149 13.34 18.15 -22.13
CA PRO A 149 13.18 18.58 -20.74
C PRO A 149 14.50 18.92 -20.07
N LYS A 150 14.50 20.00 -19.29
CA LYS A 150 15.69 20.39 -18.52
C LYS A 150 15.86 19.56 -17.27
N VAL A 151 17.06 19.04 -17.07
CA VAL A 151 17.45 18.34 -15.84
C VAL A 151 17.54 19.32 -14.67
N CYS A 152 16.91 18.99 -13.55
CA CYS A 152 16.99 19.78 -12.32
C CYS A 152 18.45 19.95 -11.85
N PRO A 153 18.90 21.18 -11.52
CA PRO A 153 20.26 21.39 -11.00
C PRO A 153 20.55 20.64 -9.68
N GLU A 154 19.53 20.28 -8.89
CA GLU A 154 19.74 19.48 -7.70
C GLU A 154 20.31 18.09 -8.00
N VAL A 155 20.09 17.56 -9.21
CA VAL A 155 20.73 16.30 -9.65
C VAL A 155 22.26 16.43 -9.61
N GLU A 156 22.84 17.61 -9.88
CA GLU A 156 24.30 17.81 -9.78
C GLU A 156 24.82 17.66 -8.34
N LEU A 157 24.01 17.99 -7.33
CA LEU A 157 24.43 17.87 -5.93
C LEU A 157 24.59 16.41 -5.49
N TYR A 158 23.71 15.54 -5.96
CA TYR A 158 23.65 14.14 -5.55
C TYR A 158 24.30 13.19 -6.56
N GLU A 159 24.17 13.51 -7.85
CA GLU A 159 24.64 12.72 -8.98
C GLU A 159 25.48 13.58 -9.94
N PRO A 160 26.61 14.13 -9.49
CA PRO A 160 27.39 15.08 -10.29
C PRO A 160 27.86 14.51 -11.63
N TYR A 161 28.22 13.23 -11.68
CA TYR A 161 28.61 12.60 -12.94
C TYR A 161 27.45 12.56 -13.94
N LEU A 162 26.26 12.14 -13.50
CA LEU A 162 25.06 12.10 -14.38
C LEU A 162 24.76 13.48 -14.96
N TYR A 163 24.78 14.51 -14.12
CA TYR A 163 24.49 15.88 -14.54
C TYR A 163 25.56 16.45 -15.48
N GLN A 164 26.84 16.24 -15.20
CA GLN A 164 27.95 16.75 -16.00
C GLN A 164 28.06 16.09 -17.38
N HIS A 165 27.73 14.79 -17.47
CA HIS A 165 27.75 14.01 -18.70
C HIS A 165 26.40 13.93 -19.43
N ARG A 166 25.41 14.74 -19.03
CA ARG A 166 24.06 14.71 -19.61
C ARG A 166 24.03 15.00 -21.11
N ASN A 167 24.99 15.79 -21.60
CA ASN A 167 25.05 16.28 -22.99
C ASN A 167 26.27 15.71 -23.75
N ASP A 168 26.85 14.61 -23.32
CA ASP A 168 28.01 14.01 -24.01
C ASP A 168 27.64 13.56 -25.43
N ALA A 169 28.46 13.88 -26.41
CA ALA A 169 28.15 13.66 -27.82
C ALA A 169 28.03 12.17 -28.22
N THR A 170 28.68 11.27 -27.50
CA THR A 170 28.80 9.84 -27.88
C THR A 170 28.05 8.89 -26.94
N ASN A 171 27.96 9.23 -25.66
CA ASN A 171 27.28 8.38 -24.65
C ASN A 171 26.73 9.23 -23.50
N PRO A 172 25.74 10.08 -23.78
CA PRO A 172 25.13 10.92 -22.76
C PRO A 172 24.45 10.07 -21.68
N THR A 173 24.32 10.61 -20.47
CA THR A 173 23.60 9.98 -19.38
C THR A 173 22.09 10.16 -19.47
N PHE A 174 21.63 11.03 -20.34
CA PHE A 174 20.21 11.28 -20.65
C PHE A 174 19.94 11.15 -22.14
N HIS A 175 18.75 10.72 -22.50
CA HIS A 175 18.27 10.80 -23.87
C HIS A 175 17.90 12.25 -24.22
N HIS A 176 18.19 12.69 -25.45
CA HIS A 176 17.86 14.02 -25.95
C HIS A 176 16.62 13.96 -26.85
N ASN A 177 15.50 13.46 -26.31
CA ASN A 177 14.26 13.35 -27.04
C ASN A 177 13.15 14.13 -26.36
N LYS A 178 12.29 14.73 -27.17
CA LYS A 178 11.07 15.40 -26.73
C LYS A 178 10.11 14.39 -26.16
N SER A 179 9.11 14.88 -25.43
CA SER A 179 8.00 14.06 -25.00
C SER A 179 7.36 13.31 -26.17
N ALA A 180 7.06 12.04 -25.98
CA ALA A 180 6.39 11.22 -26.98
C ALA A 180 5.01 11.81 -27.30
N GLN A 181 4.76 12.04 -28.59
CA GLN A 181 3.47 12.51 -29.09
C GLN A 181 2.77 11.37 -29.83
N GLY A 182 1.66 10.88 -29.28
CA GLY A 182 0.80 9.88 -29.91
C GLY A 182 1.03 8.44 -29.48
N SER A 183 0.09 7.57 -29.87
CA SER A 183 0.13 6.14 -29.57
C SER A 183 1.14 5.40 -30.47
N GLY A 184 1.85 4.44 -29.93
CA GLY A 184 2.78 3.57 -30.66
C GLY A 184 4.15 4.19 -30.92
N ALA A 185 4.42 5.38 -30.36
CA ALA A 185 5.76 5.92 -30.33
C ALA A 185 6.64 5.05 -29.42
N ILE A 186 7.92 5.13 -29.63
CA ILE A 186 8.92 4.43 -28.87
C ILE A 186 9.00 5.08 -27.49
N THR A 187 8.10 4.68 -26.59
CA THR A 187 7.90 5.29 -25.27
C THR A 187 9.14 5.19 -24.39
N GLN A 188 10.06 4.26 -24.70
CA GLN A 188 11.32 4.07 -23.99
C GLN A 188 12.38 5.09 -24.31
N TYR A 189 12.33 5.70 -25.46
CA TYR A 189 13.38 6.60 -25.92
C TYR A 189 12.97 8.07 -25.85
N TYR A 190 11.72 8.32 -25.55
CA TYR A 190 11.17 9.67 -25.46
C TYR A 190 10.88 10.03 -24.00
N ALA A 191 11.10 11.28 -23.66
CA ALA A 191 10.79 11.81 -22.34
C ALA A 191 9.33 11.53 -21.94
N PHE A 192 9.14 11.10 -20.70
CA PHE A 192 7.83 10.92 -20.11
C PHE A 192 7.28 12.28 -19.66
N GLY A 193 6.40 12.85 -20.47
CA GLY A 193 5.94 14.22 -20.26
C GLY A 193 7.07 15.23 -20.42
N ASP A 194 7.34 15.99 -19.39
CA ASP A 194 8.41 16.98 -19.28
C ASP A 194 9.54 16.56 -18.32
N LEU A 195 9.64 15.25 -18.04
CA LEU A 195 10.67 14.67 -17.16
C LEU A 195 11.90 14.23 -17.98
N PRO A 196 13.12 14.60 -17.57
CA PRO A 196 14.35 14.22 -18.25
C PRO A 196 14.57 12.70 -18.23
N ASP A 197 14.62 12.10 -19.40
CA ASP A 197 14.70 10.66 -19.62
C ASP A 197 16.16 10.16 -19.52
N LEU A 198 16.38 9.13 -18.70
CA LEU A 198 17.71 8.54 -18.51
C LEU A 198 18.08 7.63 -19.67
N ASN A 199 19.34 7.73 -20.13
CA ASN A 199 19.90 6.76 -21.04
C ASN A 199 20.23 5.45 -20.30
N THR A 200 19.28 4.55 -20.26
CA THR A 200 19.40 3.25 -19.57
C THR A 200 20.44 2.31 -20.25
N GLY A 201 20.86 2.61 -21.48
CA GLY A 201 22.00 1.95 -22.13
C GLY A 201 23.37 2.41 -21.64
N ASN A 202 23.46 3.51 -20.91
CA ASN A 202 24.70 4.02 -20.35
C ASN A 202 25.12 3.19 -19.12
N THR A 203 26.36 2.66 -19.14
CA THR A 203 26.86 1.78 -18.08
C THR A 203 26.93 2.46 -16.72
N HIS A 204 27.26 3.75 -16.66
CA HIS A 204 27.30 4.48 -15.39
C HIS A 204 25.89 4.66 -14.81
N VAL A 205 24.88 4.91 -15.64
CA VAL A 205 23.46 4.93 -15.21
C VAL A 205 23.09 3.59 -14.61
N GLN A 206 23.42 2.47 -15.29
CA GLN A 206 23.16 1.12 -14.78
C GLN A 206 23.87 0.85 -13.45
N GLU A 207 25.13 1.26 -13.30
CA GLU A 207 25.91 1.11 -12.07
C GLU A 207 25.28 1.88 -10.90
N ARG A 208 24.83 3.11 -11.13
CA ARG A 208 24.14 3.91 -10.11
C ARG A 208 22.81 3.30 -9.69
N CYS A 209 22.01 2.86 -10.67
CA CYS A 209 20.74 2.17 -10.39
C CYS A 209 20.96 0.87 -9.59
N LEU A 210 21.93 0.04 -9.98
CA LEU A 210 22.27 -1.18 -9.23
C LEU A 210 22.77 -0.85 -7.82
N SER A 211 23.57 0.22 -7.65
CA SER A 211 24.05 0.65 -6.34
C SER A 211 22.91 1.00 -5.38
N LEU A 212 21.86 1.69 -5.85
CA LEU A 212 20.68 1.97 -5.04
C LEU A 212 19.95 0.69 -4.63
N LEU A 213 19.74 -0.27 -5.56
CA LEU A 213 19.09 -1.53 -5.22
C LEU A 213 19.87 -2.30 -4.16
N LYS A 214 21.19 -2.35 -4.28
CA LYS A 214 22.06 -2.99 -3.27
C LYS A 214 22.01 -2.26 -1.93
N GLU A 215 22.02 -0.93 -1.94
CA GLU A 215 21.87 -0.12 -0.72
C GLU A 215 20.56 -0.42 0.01
N CYS A 216 19.46 -0.59 -0.73
CA CYS A 216 18.16 -0.98 -0.17
C CYS A 216 18.20 -2.42 0.39
N ILE A 217 18.80 -3.36 -0.34
CA ILE A 217 18.96 -4.75 0.13
C ILE A 217 19.78 -4.81 1.42
N ASP A 218 20.85 -4.02 1.52
CA ASP A 218 21.72 -3.96 2.70
C ASP A 218 21.01 -3.48 3.97
N VAL A 219 19.92 -2.71 3.84
CA VAL A 219 19.07 -2.30 4.97
C VAL A 219 17.87 -3.21 5.20
N GLY A 220 17.74 -4.30 4.43
CA GLY A 220 16.74 -5.34 4.62
C GLY A 220 15.49 -5.24 3.76
N VAL A 221 15.50 -4.44 2.68
CA VAL A 221 14.41 -4.38 1.70
C VAL A 221 14.30 -5.71 0.94
N ASP A 222 13.09 -6.26 0.83
CA ASP A 222 12.81 -7.56 0.23
C ASP A 222 12.42 -7.48 -1.26
N GLY A 223 12.12 -6.29 -1.75
CA GLY A 223 11.67 -6.17 -3.13
C GLY A 223 11.53 -4.75 -3.64
N PHE A 224 11.20 -4.65 -4.93
CA PHE A 224 11.08 -3.38 -5.64
C PHE A 224 9.87 -3.36 -6.56
N ARG A 225 9.17 -2.21 -6.57
CA ARG A 225 8.25 -1.80 -7.63
C ARG A 225 8.98 -0.79 -8.51
N PHE A 226 9.03 -1.01 -9.81
CA PHE A 226 9.67 -0.08 -10.74
C PHE A 226 8.61 0.80 -11.39
N ASP A 227 8.70 2.10 -11.09
CA ASP A 227 7.87 3.14 -11.69
C ASP A 227 8.11 3.23 -13.20
N ALA A 228 7.07 3.51 -13.97
CA ALA A 228 7.13 3.72 -15.42
C ALA A 228 7.98 2.67 -16.17
N ALA A 229 8.01 1.40 -15.72
CA ALA A 229 8.90 0.36 -16.23
C ALA A 229 8.77 0.13 -17.73
N LYS A 230 7.61 0.37 -18.33
CA LYS A 230 7.42 0.25 -19.78
C LYS A 230 8.19 1.27 -20.60
N HIS A 231 8.64 2.35 -19.96
CA HIS A 231 9.44 3.38 -20.60
C HIS A 231 10.94 3.09 -20.58
N ILE A 232 11.36 2.02 -19.90
CA ILE A 232 12.76 1.56 -19.86
C ILE A 232 12.98 0.49 -20.93
N GLU A 233 14.03 0.60 -21.69
CA GLU A 233 14.40 -0.31 -22.76
C GLU A 233 14.72 -1.71 -22.27
N THR A 234 14.51 -2.68 -23.15
CA THR A 234 14.85 -4.08 -22.94
C THR A 234 15.91 -4.57 -23.95
N PRO A 235 16.62 -5.68 -23.69
CA PRO A 235 17.58 -6.25 -24.64
C PRO A 235 16.95 -6.69 -25.97
N THR A 236 15.64 -6.83 -26.03
CA THR A 236 14.88 -7.31 -27.19
C THR A 236 14.14 -6.20 -27.92
N ASP A 237 14.33 -4.94 -27.53
CA ASP A 237 13.70 -3.82 -28.21
C ASP A 237 14.21 -3.69 -29.64
N PRO A 238 13.31 -3.53 -30.64
CA PRO A 238 13.68 -3.64 -32.04
C PRO A 238 14.53 -2.46 -32.53
N GLN A 239 14.49 -1.32 -31.86
CA GLN A 239 15.15 -0.10 -32.32
C GLN A 239 16.19 0.46 -31.33
N TYR A 240 15.86 0.44 -30.05
CA TYR A 240 16.74 0.91 -28.97
C TYR A 240 16.81 -0.17 -27.90
N SER A 241 17.85 -1.00 -27.94
CA SER A 241 18.02 -2.08 -26.98
C SER A 241 18.95 -1.66 -25.86
N SER A 242 18.65 -2.09 -24.65
CA SER A 242 19.48 -1.88 -23.48
C SER A 242 19.52 -3.15 -22.61
N ASP A 243 20.70 -3.48 -22.10
CA ASP A 243 20.90 -4.54 -21.11
C ASP A 243 20.60 -4.07 -19.67
N PHE A 244 19.77 -3.02 -19.51
CA PHE A 244 19.43 -2.46 -18.20
C PHE A 244 18.88 -3.52 -17.24
N TRP A 245 17.82 -4.22 -17.63
CA TRP A 245 17.14 -5.18 -16.74
C TRP A 245 18.05 -6.33 -16.31
N PRO A 246 18.80 -7.03 -17.20
CA PRO A 246 19.74 -8.05 -16.76
C PRO A 246 20.89 -7.49 -15.92
N ASN A 247 21.43 -6.32 -16.25
CA ASN A 247 22.57 -5.74 -15.55
C ASN A 247 22.17 -5.12 -14.20
N VAL A 248 21.00 -4.51 -14.10
CA VAL A 248 20.54 -3.87 -12.86
C VAL A 248 19.73 -4.85 -12.01
N LEU A 249 18.57 -5.27 -12.48
CA LEU A 249 17.68 -6.13 -11.70
C LEU A 249 18.22 -7.57 -11.59
N GLY A 250 18.80 -8.11 -12.67
CA GLY A 250 19.40 -9.45 -12.65
C GLY A 250 20.54 -9.56 -11.61
N ASN A 251 21.44 -8.58 -11.58
CA ASN A 251 22.51 -8.54 -10.56
C ASN A 251 21.99 -8.25 -9.15
N ALA A 252 20.95 -7.43 -9.00
CA ALA A 252 20.32 -7.20 -7.70
C ALA A 252 19.66 -8.48 -7.14
N LYS A 253 19.00 -9.27 -7.98
CA LYS A 253 18.44 -10.59 -7.60
C LYS A 253 19.51 -11.56 -7.13
N THR A 254 20.61 -11.64 -7.89
CA THR A 254 21.77 -12.46 -7.50
C THR A 254 22.32 -12.02 -6.15
N TYR A 255 22.53 -10.71 -5.98
CA TYR A 255 23.02 -10.13 -4.73
C TYR A 255 22.09 -10.44 -3.54
N TYR A 256 20.76 -10.25 -3.71
CA TYR A 256 19.77 -10.55 -2.67
C TYR A 256 19.77 -12.04 -2.29
N HIS A 257 19.81 -12.91 -3.29
CA HIS A 257 19.86 -14.36 -3.06
C HIS A 257 21.13 -14.78 -2.31
N GLU A 258 22.29 -14.22 -2.65
CA GLU A 258 23.54 -14.47 -1.94
C GLU A 258 23.51 -14.03 -0.48
N GLN A 259 22.79 -12.93 -0.15
CA GLN A 259 22.67 -12.41 1.21
C GLN A 259 21.63 -13.18 2.05
N THR A 260 20.51 -13.59 1.45
CA THR A 260 19.33 -14.04 2.19
C THR A 260 18.93 -15.49 1.93
N GLY A 261 19.39 -16.07 0.81
CA GLY A 261 18.92 -17.36 0.31
C GLY A 261 17.49 -17.33 -0.26
N LYS A 262 16.86 -16.15 -0.33
CA LYS A 262 15.47 -15.96 -0.81
C LYS A 262 15.45 -15.35 -2.20
N GLU A 263 14.29 -15.35 -2.85
CA GLU A 263 14.05 -14.65 -4.12
C GLU A 263 13.63 -13.21 -3.86
N LEU A 264 14.21 -12.27 -4.62
CA LEU A 264 13.87 -10.85 -4.56
C LEU A 264 12.49 -10.61 -5.19
N ILE A 265 11.58 -9.97 -4.47
CA ILE A 265 10.29 -9.54 -5.02
C ILE A 265 10.54 -8.41 -6.03
N ALA A 266 10.00 -8.53 -7.23
CA ALA A 266 10.13 -7.49 -8.24
C ALA A 266 8.90 -7.41 -9.14
N TYR A 267 8.39 -6.20 -9.34
CA TYR A 267 7.38 -5.94 -10.36
C TYR A 267 7.49 -4.54 -10.94
N GLY A 268 7.13 -4.42 -12.21
CA GLY A 268 7.18 -3.17 -12.95
C GLY A 268 5.79 -2.63 -13.25
N GLU A 269 5.65 -1.31 -13.17
CA GLU A 269 4.47 -0.64 -13.65
C GLU A 269 4.43 -0.66 -15.17
N ILE A 270 3.49 -1.42 -15.71
CA ILE A 270 3.21 -1.48 -17.14
C ILE A 270 1.71 -1.32 -17.33
N LEU A 271 1.28 -0.05 -17.41
CA LEU A 271 -0.11 0.29 -17.67
C LEU A 271 -0.42 0.09 -19.15
N ASN A 272 -1.61 -0.45 -19.44
CA ASN A 272 -2.03 -0.80 -20.80
C ASN A 272 -1.06 -1.78 -21.48
N ASP A 273 -1.07 -1.84 -22.80
CA ASP A 273 -0.16 -2.70 -23.55
C ASP A 273 1.22 -2.04 -23.73
N VAL A 274 2.23 -2.84 -23.98
CA VAL A 274 3.54 -2.36 -24.39
C VAL A 274 3.49 -1.89 -25.84
N ASP A 275 4.14 -0.75 -26.11
CA ASP A 275 4.18 -0.12 -27.43
C ASP A 275 5.34 -0.62 -28.30
N GLY A 276 5.38 -0.20 -29.54
CA GLY A 276 6.52 -0.38 -30.44
C GLY A 276 6.77 -1.81 -30.91
N GLY A 277 5.75 -2.70 -30.87
CA GLY A 277 5.87 -4.09 -31.32
C GLY A 277 6.62 -5.01 -30.39
N ARG A 278 6.80 -4.61 -29.13
CA ARG A 278 7.38 -5.45 -28.09
C ARG A 278 6.37 -6.43 -27.52
N SER A 279 6.88 -7.52 -26.97
CA SER A 279 6.12 -8.47 -26.18
C SER A 279 6.21 -8.14 -24.69
N ILE A 280 5.13 -8.38 -23.95
CA ILE A 280 5.16 -8.31 -22.47
C ILE A 280 6.21 -9.26 -21.88
N ASP A 281 6.57 -10.34 -22.59
CA ASP A 281 7.63 -11.27 -22.20
C ASP A 281 9.02 -10.60 -22.12
N ALA A 282 9.22 -9.45 -22.76
CA ALA A 282 10.43 -8.66 -22.63
C ALA A 282 10.66 -8.23 -21.17
N TYR A 283 9.59 -8.06 -20.40
CA TYR A 283 9.61 -7.68 -18.98
C TYR A 283 9.37 -8.86 -18.04
N THR A 284 8.43 -9.76 -18.37
CA THR A 284 8.05 -10.85 -17.44
C THR A 284 9.13 -11.90 -17.23
N ARG A 285 10.17 -11.93 -18.08
CA ARG A 285 11.39 -12.71 -17.82
C ARG A 285 12.24 -12.17 -16.66
N TYR A 286 12.04 -10.91 -16.25
CA TYR A 286 12.80 -10.27 -15.18
C TYR A 286 11.97 -10.02 -13.93
N MET A 287 10.67 -9.71 -14.07
CA MET A 287 9.81 -9.29 -12.97
C MET A 287 8.34 -9.57 -13.27
N LYS A 288 7.48 -9.53 -12.25
CA LYS A 288 6.03 -9.46 -12.47
C LYS A 288 5.69 -8.10 -13.09
N VAL A 289 4.52 -7.97 -13.68
CA VAL A 289 4.04 -6.71 -14.27
C VAL A 289 2.64 -6.39 -13.78
N THR A 290 2.29 -5.11 -13.78
CA THR A 290 0.95 -4.67 -13.39
C THR A 290 -0.09 -5.01 -14.43
N ASP A 291 -1.30 -5.37 -14.01
CA ASP A 291 -2.47 -5.57 -14.87
C ASP A 291 -3.65 -4.71 -14.41
N ASN A 292 -3.90 -3.62 -15.12
CA ASN A 292 -5.05 -2.75 -14.93
C ASN A 292 -6.26 -3.12 -15.81
N SER A 293 -6.12 -4.07 -16.73
CA SER A 293 -7.22 -4.50 -17.61
C SER A 293 -8.22 -5.40 -16.89
N TYR A 294 -7.73 -6.28 -16.01
CA TYR A 294 -8.56 -7.20 -15.25
C TYR A 294 -9.54 -6.44 -14.34
N ILE A 295 -9.08 -5.43 -13.59
CA ILE A 295 -9.95 -4.66 -12.71
C ILE A 295 -11.01 -3.87 -13.48
N THR A 296 -10.72 -3.41 -14.69
CA THR A 296 -11.73 -2.74 -15.54
C THR A 296 -12.92 -3.66 -15.80
N LYS A 297 -12.69 -4.95 -16.04
CA LYS A 297 -13.73 -5.96 -16.24
C LYS A 297 -14.49 -6.26 -14.94
N ILE A 298 -13.79 -6.38 -13.81
CA ILE A 298 -14.39 -6.56 -12.48
C ILE A 298 -15.26 -5.36 -12.10
N ASN A 299 -14.81 -4.14 -12.39
CA ASN A 299 -15.60 -2.92 -12.22
C ASN A 299 -16.90 -2.96 -13.05
N ALA A 300 -16.82 -3.36 -14.31
CA ALA A 300 -17.99 -3.49 -15.17
C ALA A 300 -18.99 -4.55 -14.66
N ALA A 301 -18.49 -5.67 -14.12
CA ALA A 301 -19.30 -6.68 -13.45
C ALA A 301 -20.00 -6.10 -12.21
N SER A 302 -19.25 -5.40 -11.35
CA SER A 302 -19.76 -4.76 -10.13
C SER A 302 -20.84 -3.71 -10.43
N VAL A 303 -20.64 -2.88 -11.45
CA VAL A 303 -21.61 -1.87 -11.87
C VAL A 303 -22.89 -2.51 -12.43
N SER A 304 -22.76 -3.61 -13.18
CA SER A 304 -23.90 -4.32 -13.77
C SER A 304 -24.66 -5.22 -12.79
N GLY A 305 -24.05 -5.55 -11.63
CA GLY A 305 -24.58 -6.54 -10.67
C GLY A 305 -24.62 -7.97 -11.20
N LYS A 306 -23.90 -8.29 -12.29
CA LYS A 306 -23.89 -9.60 -12.96
C LYS A 306 -22.60 -10.35 -12.68
N ALA A 307 -22.68 -11.42 -11.90
CA ALA A 307 -21.52 -12.21 -11.51
C ALA A 307 -20.89 -12.98 -12.69
N GLU A 308 -21.66 -13.32 -13.71
CA GLU A 308 -21.15 -13.95 -14.94
C GLU A 308 -20.02 -13.13 -15.57
N LYS A 309 -20.17 -11.80 -15.59
CA LYS A 309 -19.12 -10.89 -16.11
C LYS A 309 -17.84 -10.89 -15.29
N ALA A 310 -17.93 -11.18 -13.99
CA ALA A 310 -16.74 -11.31 -13.16
C ALA A 310 -16.01 -12.61 -13.45
N VAL A 311 -16.74 -13.70 -13.66
CA VAL A 311 -16.17 -15.02 -14.08
C VAL A 311 -15.59 -14.96 -15.50
N GLU A 312 -16.24 -14.22 -16.41
CA GLU A 312 -15.74 -13.99 -17.78
C GLU A 312 -14.55 -13.01 -17.83
N ALA A 313 -14.24 -12.36 -16.72
CA ALA A 313 -13.12 -11.43 -16.62
C ALA A 313 -11.80 -12.21 -16.56
N GLU A 314 -11.17 -12.40 -17.69
CA GLU A 314 -9.86 -13.05 -17.79
C GLU A 314 -8.72 -12.03 -17.69
N PHE A 315 -7.58 -12.49 -17.17
CA PHE A 315 -6.32 -11.78 -17.31
C PHE A 315 -5.89 -11.78 -18.77
N THR A 316 -5.80 -10.61 -19.38
CA THR A 316 -5.56 -10.48 -20.83
C THR A 316 -4.23 -9.80 -21.17
N LYS A 317 -3.32 -9.69 -20.19
CA LYS A 317 -2.03 -9.01 -20.37
C LYS A 317 -1.05 -9.75 -21.31
N GLY A 318 -1.42 -10.93 -21.80
CA GLY A 318 -0.58 -11.73 -22.70
C GLY A 318 0.51 -12.52 -21.96
N THR A 319 0.35 -12.74 -20.67
CA THR A 319 1.24 -13.57 -19.83
C THR A 319 0.44 -14.38 -18.82
N ALA A 320 1.10 -15.30 -18.12
CA ALA A 320 0.46 -16.08 -17.06
C ALA A 320 0.03 -15.18 -15.89
N ALA A 321 -1.08 -15.52 -15.24
CA ALA A 321 -1.57 -14.76 -14.07
C ALA A 321 -0.54 -14.69 -12.93
N SER A 322 0.29 -15.71 -12.77
CA SER A 322 1.40 -15.71 -11.79
C SER A 322 2.45 -14.61 -12.01
N ASN A 323 2.49 -14.03 -13.21
CA ASN A 323 3.37 -12.89 -13.54
C ASN A 323 2.70 -11.52 -13.31
N LEU A 324 1.51 -11.48 -12.70
CA LEU A 324 0.72 -10.26 -12.62
C LEU A 324 0.56 -9.76 -11.19
N VAL A 325 0.55 -8.43 -11.06
CA VAL A 325 0.09 -7.69 -9.88
C VAL A 325 -1.12 -6.87 -10.31
N THR A 326 -2.26 -7.06 -9.64
CA THR A 326 -3.52 -6.37 -9.96
C THR A 326 -4.05 -5.62 -8.74
N TRP A 327 -4.88 -4.60 -8.95
CA TRP A 327 -5.47 -3.79 -7.89
C TRP A 327 -6.88 -3.35 -8.23
N VAL A 328 -7.65 -2.93 -7.25
CA VAL A 328 -8.92 -2.22 -7.45
C VAL A 328 -8.66 -0.76 -7.81
N GLU A 329 -7.74 -0.16 -7.07
CA GLU A 329 -7.25 1.20 -7.26
C GLU A 329 -5.78 1.26 -6.86
N SER A 330 -5.01 2.13 -7.52
CA SER A 330 -3.65 2.53 -7.16
C SER A 330 -3.66 4.00 -6.71
N HIS A 331 -2.54 4.50 -6.24
CA HIS A 331 -2.41 5.92 -5.89
C HIS A 331 -2.78 6.83 -7.09
N ASP A 332 -2.36 6.51 -8.33
CA ASP A 332 -2.69 7.30 -9.51
C ASP A 332 -4.19 7.31 -9.80
N THR A 333 -4.80 6.12 -9.86
CA THR A 333 -6.23 6.04 -10.19
C THR A 333 -7.12 6.61 -9.10
N TYR A 334 -6.68 6.64 -7.84
CA TYR A 334 -7.41 7.23 -6.72
C TYR A 334 -7.25 8.75 -6.69
N VAL A 335 -6.02 9.26 -6.83
CA VAL A 335 -5.73 10.70 -6.76
C VAL A 335 -6.31 11.45 -7.94
N ASP A 336 -6.18 10.89 -9.16
CA ASP A 336 -6.67 11.53 -10.39
C ASP A 336 -8.16 11.26 -10.66
N SER A 337 -8.77 10.37 -9.90
CA SER A 337 -10.16 9.98 -10.13
C SER A 337 -11.14 10.91 -9.44
N SER A 338 -12.00 11.56 -10.21
CA SER A 338 -13.20 12.22 -9.69
C SER A 338 -14.30 11.25 -9.21
N ASN A 339 -14.13 9.95 -9.43
CA ASN A 339 -15.10 8.90 -9.13
C ASN A 339 -14.56 7.96 -8.04
N HIS A 340 -14.48 8.43 -6.81
CA HIS A 340 -14.12 7.59 -5.70
C HIS A 340 -15.20 6.53 -5.44
N VAL A 341 -14.80 5.27 -5.55
CA VAL A 341 -15.66 4.14 -5.23
C VAL A 341 -15.77 4.04 -3.70
N SER A 342 -16.95 3.75 -3.16
CA SER A 342 -17.09 3.58 -1.71
C SER A 342 -16.25 2.40 -1.21
N ASN A 343 -15.74 2.47 0.03
CA ASN A 343 -14.95 1.40 0.66
C ASN A 343 -15.63 0.02 0.58
N ARG A 344 -16.96 -0.05 0.69
CA ARG A 344 -17.70 -1.31 0.55
C ARG A 344 -17.62 -1.90 -0.86
N LYS A 345 -17.68 -1.08 -1.89
CA LYS A 345 -17.52 -1.57 -3.28
C LYS A 345 -16.09 -2.00 -3.53
N THR A 346 -15.13 -1.20 -3.07
CA THR A 346 -13.70 -1.55 -3.14
C THR A 346 -13.43 -2.88 -2.45
N ALA A 347 -13.97 -3.11 -1.24
CA ALA A 347 -13.81 -4.37 -0.52
C ALA A 347 -14.35 -5.59 -1.31
N ARG A 348 -15.53 -5.47 -1.93
CA ARG A 348 -16.10 -6.56 -2.76
C ARG A 348 -15.24 -6.87 -3.98
N GLN A 349 -14.79 -5.85 -4.68
CA GLN A 349 -13.90 -6.01 -5.83
C GLN A 349 -12.55 -6.59 -5.39
N TYR A 350 -12.01 -6.10 -4.28
CA TYR A 350 -10.78 -6.62 -3.70
C TYR A 350 -10.92 -8.09 -3.28
N ALA A 351 -12.05 -8.47 -2.68
CA ALA A 351 -12.32 -9.86 -2.33
C ALA A 351 -12.26 -10.79 -3.56
N ILE A 352 -12.76 -10.34 -4.71
CA ILE A 352 -12.64 -11.10 -5.96
C ILE A 352 -11.17 -11.25 -6.36
N ILE A 353 -10.45 -10.13 -6.51
CA ILE A 353 -9.07 -10.19 -7.03
C ILE A 353 -8.09 -10.83 -6.05
N SER A 354 -8.26 -10.61 -4.74
CA SER A 354 -7.40 -11.20 -3.69
C SER A 354 -7.62 -12.69 -3.49
N SER A 355 -8.77 -13.24 -3.88
CA SER A 355 -9.06 -14.66 -3.78
C SER A 355 -8.42 -15.50 -4.90
N ARG A 356 -7.93 -14.86 -5.99
CA ARG A 356 -7.38 -15.56 -7.16
C ARG A 356 -6.14 -16.36 -6.81
N LYS A 357 -5.96 -17.49 -7.50
CA LYS A 357 -4.91 -18.47 -7.22
C LYS A 357 -3.51 -17.94 -7.52
N ASP A 358 -3.32 -17.32 -8.68
CA ASP A 358 -2.00 -17.10 -9.25
C ASP A 358 -1.57 -15.62 -9.36
N ALA A 359 -2.50 -14.67 -9.30
CA ALA A 359 -2.18 -13.25 -9.34
C ALA A 359 -1.97 -12.68 -7.93
N VAL A 360 -1.08 -11.70 -7.80
CA VAL A 360 -0.90 -10.93 -6.56
C VAL A 360 -1.87 -9.74 -6.57
N ALA A 361 -2.67 -9.60 -5.51
CA ALA A 361 -3.53 -8.43 -5.36
C ALA A 361 -2.85 -7.36 -4.49
N MET A 362 -2.91 -6.11 -4.94
CA MET A 362 -2.48 -4.94 -4.19
C MET A 362 -3.70 -4.16 -3.70
N TYR A 363 -3.68 -3.75 -2.44
CA TYR A 363 -4.67 -2.90 -1.81
C TYR A 363 -4.08 -1.54 -1.48
N LEU A 364 -4.70 -0.45 -1.93
CA LEU A 364 -4.30 0.90 -1.58
C LEU A 364 -4.82 1.28 -0.19
N ALA A 365 -3.93 1.60 0.74
CA ALA A 365 -4.29 2.40 1.92
C ALA A 365 -4.51 3.84 1.47
N ARG A 366 -5.78 4.25 1.38
CA ARG A 366 -6.14 5.55 0.80
C ARG A 366 -5.50 6.70 1.55
N PRO A 367 -4.91 7.67 0.84
CA PRO A 367 -4.35 8.87 1.45
C PRO A 367 -5.44 9.82 1.97
N THR A 368 -5.04 10.89 2.65
CA THR A 368 -5.92 12.01 2.98
C THR A 368 -6.45 12.70 1.71
N GLU A 369 -7.51 13.51 1.84
CA GLU A 369 -8.08 14.24 0.69
C GLU A 369 -7.06 15.12 -0.05
N ASN A 370 -6.05 15.64 0.68
CA ASN A 370 -4.99 16.49 0.12
C ASN A 370 -3.73 15.69 -0.26
N ASN A 371 -3.75 14.36 -0.17
CA ASN A 371 -2.61 13.48 -0.42
C ASN A 371 -1.36 13.85 0.40
N GLU A 372 -1.57 14.25 1.65
CA GLU A 372 -0.51 14.73 2.54
C GLU A 372 0.49 13.61 2.88
N VAL A 373 1.78 13.91 2.71
CA VAL A 373 2.87 12.99 3.07
C VAL A 373 3.01 12.94 4.59
N GLY A 374 3.18 11.74 5.13
CA GLY A 374 3.26 11.51 6.56
C GLY A 374 1.89 11.51 7.27
N MET A 375 0.80 11.46 6.49
CA MET A 375 -0.56 11.34 7.02
C MET A 375 -1.25 10.10 6.44
N ILE A 376 -1.90 9.33 7.31
CA ILE A 376 -2.69 8.17 6.90
C ILE A 376 -4.13 8.63 6.69
N GLY A 377 -4.70 8.40 5.50
CA GLY A 377 -6.04 8.84 5.17
C GLY A 377 -7.12 7.97 5.80
N ASP A 378 -7.04 6.66 5.60
CA ASP A 378 -7.94 5.72 6.26
C ASP A 378 -7.23 4.42 6.68
N TYR A 379 -7.91 3.66 7.54
CA TYR A 379 -7.44 2.38 8.06
C TYR A 379 -8.34 1.22 7.60
N PHE A 380 -9.05 1.40 6.49
CA PHE A 380 -10.02 0.40 6.04
C PHE A 380 -9.37 -0.93 5.65
N PHE A 381 -8.06 -0.95 5.40
CA PHE A 381 -7.28 -2.18 5.18
C PHE A 381 -7.32 -3.15 6.37
N GLU A 382 -7.61 -2.66 7.59
CA GLU A 382 -7.75 -3.49 8.81
C GLU A 382 -9.12 -4.17 8.92
N GLU A 383 -10.12 -3.71 8.15
CA GLU A 383 -11.46 -4.24 8.24
C GLU A 383 -11.52 -5.70 7.79
N GLU A 384 -12.30 -6.51 8.49
CA GLU A 384 -12.44 -7.94 8.21
C GLU A 384 -12.87 -8.21 6.75
N VAL A 385 -13.61 -7.31 6.13
CA VAL A 385 -14.02 -7.43 4.70
C VAL A 385 -12.85 -7.34 3.72
N VAL A 386 -11.75 -6.73 4.10
CA VAL A 386 -10.49 -6.71 3.33
C VAL A 386 -9.60 -7.87 3.77
N ALA A 387 -9.41 -8.03 5.08
CA ALA A 387 -8.54 -9.03 5.68
C ALA A 387 -8.92 -10.46 5.27
N MET A 388 -10.21 -10.77 5.12
CA MET A 388 -10.69 -12.10 4.76
C MET A 388 -10.25 -12.54 3.37
N GLY A 389 -10.17 -11.62 2.39
CA GLY A 389 -9.64 -11.94 1.06
C GLY A 389 -8.17 -12.40 1.12
N ASN A 390 -7.35 -11.68 1.89
CA ASN A 390 -5.94 -12.03 2.09
C ASN A 390 -5.77 -13.35 2.84
N ARG A 391 -6.50 -13.54 3.94
CA ARG A 391 -6.44 -14.77 4.73
C ARG A 391 -6.94 -15.98 3.93
N PHE A 392 -7.96 -15.80 3.11
CA PHE A 392 -8.44 -16.84 2.19
C PHE A 392 -7.35 -17.20 1.16
N HIS A 393 -6.74 -16.21 0.52
CA HIS A 393 -5.63 -16.42 -0.40
C HIS A 393 -4.49 -17.21 0.28
N ASN A 394 -4.01 -16.72 1.41
CA ASN A 394 -2.90 -17.34 2.14
C ASN A 394 -3.20 -18.77 2.57
N ARG A 395 -4.44 -19.03 2.98
CA ARG A 395 -4.88 -20.36 3.42
C ARG A 395 -4.84 -21.40 2.32
N PHE A 396 -5.08 -21.00 1.07
CA PHE A 396 -5.23 -21.90 -0.05
C PHE A 396 -4.11 -21.78 -1.10
N ILE A 397 -2.92 -21.32 -0.70
CA ILE A 397 -1.74 -21.34 -1.58
C ILE A 397 -1.44 -22.78 -2.00
N GLY A 398 -1.19 -22.98 -3.31
CA GLY A 398 -0.96 -24.30 -3.88
C GLY A 398 -2.21 -25.17 -4.06
N TYR A 399 -3.41 -24.60 -3.87
CA TYR A 399 -4.69 -25.21 -4.23
C TYR A 399 -5.15 -24.73 -5.60
N ASP A 400 -5.95 -25.54 -6.28
CA ASP A 400 -6.62 -25.16 -7.53
C ASP A 400 -7.79 -24.21 -7.25
N GLU A 401 -8.24 -23.50 -8.28
CA GLU A 401 -9.42 -22.64 -8.19
C GLU A 401 -10.48 -23.03 -9.21
N HIS A 402 -11.73 -22.77 -8.86
CA HIS A 402 -12.86 -22.85 -9.77
C HIS A 402 -13.79 -21.66 -9.53
N GLU A 403 -13.91 -20.81 -10.56
CA GLU A 403 -14.81 -19.67 -10.55
C GLU A 403 -16.18 -20.05 -11.11
N SER A 404 -17.24 -19.59 -10.47
CA SER A 404 -18.61 -19.77 -10.97
C SER A 404 -19.47 -18.56 -10.64
N ALA A 405 -20.57 -18.38 -11.38
CA ALA A 405 -21.54 -17.33 -11.19
C ALA A 405 -22.91 -17.92 -10.88
N HIS A 406 -23.60 -17.34 -9.91
CA HIS A 406 -24.96 -17.65 -9.54
C HIS A 406 -25.75 -16.34 -9.44
N ASP A 407 -26.37 -15.93 -10.55
CA ASP A 407 -27.06 -14.65 -10.68
C ASP A 407 -26.16 -13.46 -10.28
N PHE A 408 -26.40 -12.84 -9.13
CA PHE A 408 -25.62 -11.71 -8.61
C PHE A 408 -24.42 -12.14 -7.74
N VAL A 409 -24.16 -13.43 -7.54
CA VAL A 409 -23.11 -13.94 -6.67
C VAL A 409 -21.97 -14.56 -7.47
N TYR A 410 -20.78 -13.98 -7.34
CA TYR A 410 -19.52 -14.57 -7.75
C TYR A 410 -19.02 -15.55 -6.70
N VAL A 411 -18.51 -16.71 -7.12
CA VAL A 411 -17.96 -17.74 -6.24
C VAL A 411 -16.59 -18.16 -6.75
N ASN A 412 -15.59 -18.14 -5.86
CA ASN A 412 -14.29 -18.76 -6.12
C ASN A 412 -14.07 -19.90 -5.12
N GLU A 413 -14.10 -21.15 -5.63
CA GLU A 413 -13.81 -22.35 -4.85
C GLU A 413 -12.31 -22.65 -4.90
N ARG A 414 -11.71 -22.96 -3.75
CA ARG A 414 -10.33 -23.42 -3.64
C ARG A 414 -10.32 -24.87 -3.15
N TYR A 415 -9.67 -25.74 -3.90
CA TYR A 415 -9.66 -27.19 -3.69
C TYR A 415 -8.33 -27.81 -4.12
N LYS A 416 -8.05 -29.00 -3.61
CA LYS A 416 -6.89 -29.78 -4.04
C LYS A 416 -7.30 -31.25 -4.11
N GLU A 417 -6.93 -31.92 -5.21
CA GLU A 417 -7.27 -33.34 -5.39
C GLU A 417 -6.60 -34.19 -4.29
N GLY A 418 -7.38 -35.09 -3.69
CA GLY A 418 -6.90 -35.94 -2.60
C GLY A 418 -6.80 -35.27 -1.23
N VAL A 419 -7.14 -33.98 -1.11
CA VAL A 419 -7.17 -33.24 0.15
C VAL A 419 -8.61 -32.95 0.54
N ASP A 420 -8.95 -33.15 1.83
CA ASP A 420 -10.31 -32.91 2.32
C ASP A 420 -10.61 -31.42 2.53
N ALA A 421 -9.60 -30.65 2.96
CA ALA A 421 -9.76 -29.22 3.15
C ALA A 421 -10.06 -28.52 1.82
N CYS A 422 -11.13 -27.74 1.79
CA CYS A 422 -11.52 -26.87 0.70
C CYS A 422 -12.24 -25.63 1.27
N GLY A 423 -12.39 -24.59 0.46
CA GLY A 423 -13.07 -23.39 0.87
C GLY A 423 -13.64 -22.62 -0.31
N ALA A 424 -14.51 -21.67 -0.05
CA ALA A 424 -15.05 -20.79 -1.08
C ALA A 424 -15.15 -19.36 -0.57
N LEU A 425 -14.77 -18.42 -1.42
CA LEU A 425 -15.04 -17.01 -1.24
C LEU A 425 -16.17 -16.60 -2.18
N LEU A 426 -17.23 -16.03 -1.60
CA LEU A 426 -18.42 -15.62 -2.31
C LEU A 426 -18.58 -14.10 -2.21
N VAL A 427 -18.92 -13.46 -3.33
CA VAL A 427 -19.16 -12.01 -3.38
C VAL A 427 -20.50 -11.73 -4.03
N SER A 428 -21.40 -11.10 -3.27
CA SER A 428 -22.65 -10.54 -3.79
C SER A 428 -22.38 -9.17 -4.42
N LEU A 429 -22.54 -9.05 -5.71
CA LEU A 429 -22.37 -7.78 -6.42
C LEU A 429 -23.53 -6.81 -6.15
N SER A 430 -24.68 -7.31 -5.66
CA SER A 430 -25.83 -6.50 -5.27
C SER A 430 -25.88 -6.15 -3.77
N GLY A 431 -25.01 -6.76 -2.93
CA GLY A 431 -24.99 -6.59 -1.48
C GLY A 431 -25.90 -7.59 -0.77
N VAL A 432 -26.98 -7.12 -0.14
CA VAL A 432 -27.94 -7.97 0.59
C VAL A 432 -28.71 -8.89 -0.34
N GLY A 433 -28.94 -10.14 0.06
CA GLY A 433 -29.73 -11.11 -0.69
C GLY A 433 -29.55 -12.53 -0.20
N GLU A 434 -30.42 -13.42 -0.63
CA GLU A 434 -30.39 -14.85 -0.34
C GLU A 434 -30.45 -15.63 -1.65
N ILE A 435 -29.72 -16.75 -1.73
CA ILE A 435 -29.64 -17.54 -2.95
C ILE A 435 -29.18 -18.98 -2.66
N ASP A 436 -29.61 -19.92 -3.50
CA ASP A 436 -29.09 -21.27 -3.54
C ASP A 436 -27.85 -21.36 -4.42
N ILE A 437 -26.72 -21.75 -3.84
CA ILE A 437 -25.45 -21.95 -4.54
C ILE A 437 -25.23 -23.44 -4.80
N LYS A 438 -24.83 -23.78 -6.02
CA LYS A 438 -24.34 -25.13 -6.38
C LYS A 438 -22.82 -25.06 -6.58
N PHE A 439 -22.10 -25.71 -5.71
CA PHE A 439 -20.64 -25.82 -5.79
C PHE A 439 -20.20 -26.96 -6.72
N SER A 440 -19.02 -26.81 -7.30
CA SER A 440 -18.40 -27.82 -8.17
C SER A 440 -17.43 -28.72 -7.39
N HIS A 441 -16.64 -28.13 -6.51
CA HIS A 441 -15.54 -28.79 -5.82
C HIS A 441 -15.67 -28.81 -4.30
N MET A 442 -16.56 -28.01 -3.72
CA MET A 442 -16.84 -28.09 -2.28
C MET A 442 -17.42 -29.43 -1.91
N LYS A 443 -16.96 -30.01 -0.80
CA LYS A 443 -17.48 -31.28 -0.26
C LYS A 443 -18.72 -31.07 0.58
N ASP A 444 -19.55 -32.08 0.69
CA ASP A 444 -20.66 -32.07 1.65
C ASP A 444 -20.09 -32.02 3.07
N GLY A 445 -20.61 -31.12 3.89
CA GLY A 445 -20.11 -30.88 5.22
C GLY A 445 -20.67 -29.63 5.87
N ILE A 446 -20.17 -29.32 7.06
CA ILE A 446 -20.43 -28.06 7.77
C ILE A 446 -19.27 -27.13 7.57
N TYR A 447 -19.56 -25.94 7.09
CA TYR A 447 -18.63 -24.85 6.89
C TYR A 447 -18.98 -23.68 7.80
N TYR A 448 -18.01 -22.84 8.08
CA TYR A 448 -18.22 -21.60 8.85
C TYR A 448 -17.87 -20.43 7.97
N ASP A 449 -18.79 -19.44 7.93
CA ASP A 449 -18.47 -18.15 7.36
C ASP A 449 -17.49 -17.41 8.27
N GLN A 450 -16.32 -17.11 7.75
CA GLN A 450 -15.24 -16.50 8.54
C GLN A 450 -15.49 -15.01 8.85
N LEU A 451 -16.53 -14.40 8.30
CA LEU A 451 -16.94 -13.03 8.64
C LEU A 451 -17.98 -12.95 9.75
N THR A 452 -18.89 -13.94 9.82
CA THR A 452 -20.03 -13.91 10.74
C THR A 452 -19.98 -15.00 11.80
N GLY A 453 -19.21 -16.06 11.56
CA GLY A 453 -19.22 -17.28 12.37
C GLY A 453 -20.44 -18.19 12.12
N ASN A 454 -21.31 -17.82 11.20
CA ASN A 454 -22.50 -18.60 10.90
C ASN A 454 -22.14 -19.92 10.23
N LYS A 455 -22.88 -20.98 10.62
CA LYS A 455 -22.74 -22.30 9.99
C LYS A 455 -23.49 -22.35 8.67
N VAL A 456 -22.82 -22.87 7.65
CA VAL A 456 -23.40 -23.18 6.34
C VAL A 456 -23.25 -24.67 6.08
N THR A 457 -24.37 -25.36 5.86
CA THR A 457 -24.36 -26.79 5.56
C THR A 457 -24.43 -27.02 4.07
N ILE A 458 -23.43 -27.68 3.50
CA ILE A 458 -23.41 -28.11 2.10
C ILE A 458 -23.91 -29.55 2.02
N ARG A 459 -24.98 -29.79 1.24
CA ARG A 459 -25.50 -31.13 0.94
C ARG A 459 -25.68 -31.30 -0.56
N ASN A 460 -25.24 -32.44 -1.09
CA ASN A 460 -25.27 -32.70 -2.53
C ASN A 460 -24.65 -31.51 -3.32
N LYS A 461 -23.58 -30.96 -2.79
CA LYS A 461 -22.86 -29.79 -3.33
C LYS A 461 -23.74 -28.52 -3.42
N LYS A 462 -24.74 -28.37 -2.59
CA LYS A 462 -25.61 -27.18 -2.56
C LYS A 462 -25.70 -26.61 -1.15
N ALA A 463 -25.81 -25.30 -1.07
CA ALA A 463 -26.16 -24.58 0.16
C ALA A 463 -27.07 -23.39 -0.16
N HIS A 464 -27.96 -23.05 0.78
CA HIS A 464 -28.63 -21.76 0.83
C HIS A 464 -27.77 -20.78 1.60
N VAL A 465 -27.47 -19.61 1.04
CA VAL A 465 -26.64 -18.58 1.65
C VAL A 465 -27.36 -17.23 1.67
N ALA A 466 -27.11 -16.46 2.73
CA ALA A 466 -27.66 -15.12 2.91
C ALA A 466 -26.51 -14.13 3.13
N PHE A 467 -26.54 -13.03 2.40
CA PHE A 467 -25.54 -11.96 2.49
C PHE A 467 -26.11 -10.78 3.27
N ASP A 468 -25.31 -10.25 4.18
CA ASP A 468 -25.54 -8.94 4.78
C ASP A 468 -25.06 -7.81 3.84
N GLU A 469 -25.09 -6.58 4.34
CA GLU A 469 -24.71 -5.39 3.57
C GLU A 469 -23.24 -5.37 3.12
N ARG A 470 -22.36 -6.17 3.75
CA ARG A 470 -20.96 -6.34 3.32
C ARG A 470 -20.89 -7.04 1.97
N GLY A 471 -21.77 -8.01 1.73
CA GLY A 471 -21.86 -8.76 0.48
C GLY A 471 -20.68 -9.71 0.25
N ILE A 472 -19.98 -10.12 1.29
CA ILE A 472 -18.84 -11.04 1.24
C ILE A 472 -19.09 -12.20 2.21
N MET A 473 -18.75 -13.41 1.80
CA MET A 473 -18.81 -14.61 2.65
C MET A 473 -17.58 -15.47 2.35
N VAL A 474 -16.94 -15.97 3.38
CA VAL A 474 -15.76 -16.84 3.27
C VAL A 474 -16.01 -18.14 4.01
N LEU A 475 -16.27 -19.20 3.26
CA LEU A 475 -16.60 -20.51 3.78
C LEU A 475 -15.35 -21.37 3.91
N THR A 476 -15.04 -21.83 5.11
CA THR A 476 -14.01 -22.82 5.41
C THR A 476 -14.55 -23.87 6.37
N MET A 477 -13.89 -25.04 6.46
CA MET A 477 -14.25 -26.08 7.42
C MET A 477 -13.81 -25.75 8.84
N SER A 478 -12.83 -24.84 8.99
CA SER A 478 -12.37 -24.38 10.30
C SER A 478 -13.44 -23.55 10.97
N LYS A 479 -13.52 -23.64 12.30
CA LYS A 479 -14.35 -22.72 13.07
C LYS A 479 -13.90 -21.27 12.83
N HIS A 480 -14.84 -20.36 12.98
CA HIS A 480 -14.57 -18.94 12.86
C HIS A 480 -13.46 -18.49 13.83
N GLU A 481 -12.43 -17.86 13.29
CA GLU A 481 -11.33 -17.27 14.06
C GLU A 481 -11.78 -15.93 14.63
N LEU A 482 -12.21 -15.93 15.89
CA LEU A 482 -12.57 -14.68 16.59
C LEU A 482 -11.28 -13.94 16.99
N ARG A 483 -10.73 -13.14 16.11
CA ARG A 483 -9.54 -12.32 16.40
C ARG A 483 -9.88 -11.13 17.30
N PRO A 484 -8.98 -10.76 18.23
CA PRO A 484 -9.16 -9.55 19.04
C PRO A 484 -9.19 -8.30 18.14
N VAL A 485 -10.09 -7.37 18.45
CA VAL A 485 -10.21 -6.09 17.75
C VAL A 485 -9.98 -4.95 18.72
N VAL A 486 -9.20 -3.94 18.30
CA VAL A 486 -8.94 -2.71 19.04
C VAL A 486 -9.46 -1.54 18.22
N GLU A 487 -10.39 -0.80 18.80
CA GLU A 487 -10.90 0.47 18.26
C GLU A 487 -10.36 1.62 19.12
N ILE A 488 -9.67 2.60 18.52
CA ILE A 488 -9.14 3.79 19.21
C ILE A 488 -9.81 5.02 18.62
N SER A 489 -10.43 5.83 19.49
CA SER A 489 -11.25 6.99 19.08
C SER A 489 -10.47 8.12 18.42
N GLN A 490 -9.18 8.21 18.71
CA GLN A 490 -8.28 9.20 18.14
C GLN A 490 -7.03 8.49 17.65
N ARG A 491 -6.74 8.62 16.36
CA ARG A 491 -5.49 8.16 15.75
C ARG A 491 -4.40 9.21 15.97
N ASP A 492 -3.21 8.98 15.43
CA ASP A 492 -2.07 9.89 15.52
C ASP A 492 -2.48 11.33 15.17
N THR A 493 -2.21 12.25 16.08
CA THR A 493 -2.59 13.66 15.90
C THR A 493 -1.84 14.56 16.86
N SER A 494 -1.80 15.85 16.53
CA SER A 494 -1.35 16.92 17.45
C SER A 494 -2.54 17.51 18.20
N PHE A 495 -2.35 17.88 19.47
CA PHE A 495 -3.42 18.46 20.27
C PHE A 495 -2.87 19.49 21.28
N ALA A 496 -3.72 20.42 21.68
CA ALA A 496 -3.42 21.40 22.75
C ALA A 496 -4.14 21.05 24.05
N GLY A 497 -3.54 21.40 25.16
CA GLY A 497 -4.15 21.15 26.49
C GLY A 497 -4.19 19.69 26.87
N THR A 498 -5.40 19.12 26.93
CA THR A 498 -5.64 17.67 27.18
C THR A 498 -6.54 17.07 26.12
N MET A 499 -6.36 15.77 25.84
CA MET A 499 -7.16 15.02 24.88
C MET A 499 -7.67 13.73 25.52
N SER A 500 -8.93 13.40 25.30
CA SER A 500 -9.53 12.12 25.72
C SER A 500 -9.46 11.10 24.59
N VAL A 501 -8.90 9.93 24.88
CA VAL A 501 -8.83 8.80 23.97
C VAL A 501 -9.60 7.63 24.55
N THR A 502 -10.57 7.12 23.82
CA THR A 502 -11.33 5.92 24.20
C THR A 502 -10.79 4.70 23.44
N ILE A 503 -10.45 3.66 24.18
CA ILE A 503 -10.00 2.36 23.67
C ILE A 503 -11.14 1.39 23.90
N LYS A 504 -11.61 0.71 22.85
CA LYS A 504 -12.60 -0.36 22.92
C LYS A 504 -12.01 -1.65 22.38
N VAL A 505 -12.28 -2.74 23.04
CA VAL A 505 -11.80 -4.06 22.61
C VAL A 505 -12.97 -5.03 22.48
N LYS A 506 -12.90 -5.87 21.44
CA LYS A 506 -13.84 -6.96 21.19
C LYS A 506 -13.07 -8.26 21.06
N ASN A 507 -13.72 -9.40 21.35
CA ASN A 507 -13.14 -10.73 21.21
C ASN A 507 -11.81 -10.92 21.98
N ALA A 508 -11.64 -10.23 23.11
CA ALA A 508 -10.42 -10.26 23.92
C ALA A 508 -10.71 -10.80 25.33
N THR A 509 -9.82 -11.64 25.85
CA THR A 509 -9.82 -12.12 27.24
C THR A 509 -8.88 -11.31 28.11
N SER A 510 -7.90 -10.63 27.50
CA SER A 510 -7.00 -9.70 28.17
C SER A 510 -6.75 -8.48 27.30
N ALA A 511 -6.70 -7.32 27.94
CA ALA A 511 -6.35 -6.05 27.32
C ALA A 511 -5.55 -5.20 28.29
N SER A 512 -4.54 -4.50 27.77
CA SER A 512 -3.75 -3.54 28.54
C SER A 512 -3.26 -2.42 27.64
N TYR A 513 -2.93 -1.29 28.27
CA TYR A 513 -2.27 -0.19 27.60
C TYR A 513 -1.09 0.34 28.41
N LYS A 514 -0.15 1.00 27.73
CA LYS A 514 0.95 1.77 28.31
C LYS A 514 0.95 3.18 27.74
N ILE A 515 1.34 4.16 28.54
CA ILE A 515 1.60 5.51 28.08
C ILE A 515 3.09 5.77 28.26
N ASN A 516 3.79 6.08 27.19
CA ASN A 516 5.24 6.19 27.14
C ASN A 516 5.90 4.90 27.69
N ASN A 517 6.94 5.04 28.51
CA ASN A 517 7.60 3.91 29.17
C ASN A 517 6.98 3.58 30.55
N GLY A 518 5.72 3.97 30.78
CA GLY A 518 5.01 3.73 32.04
C GLY A 518 4.63 2.27 32.27
N GLU A 519 3.97 2.01 33.38
CA GLU A 519 3.45 0.69 33.73
C GLU A 519 2.31 0.27 32.79
N SER A 520 2.18 -1.03 32.56
CA SER A 520 1.06 -1.61 31.82
C SER A 520 -0.19 -1.61 32.67
N ILE A 521 -1.25 -0.98 32.20
CA ILE A 521 -2.55 -0.86 32.87
C ILE A 521 -3.55 -1.78 32.18
N SER A 522 -4.04 -2.78 32.91
CA SER A 522 -5.05 -3.71 32.41
C SER A 522 -6.45 -3.09 32.46
N PHE A 523 -7.29 -3.45 31.46
CA PHE A 523 -8.70 -3.05 31.41
C PHE A 523 -9.55 -4.14 30.74
N THR A 524 -10.88 -3.97 30.75
CA THR A 524 -11.83 -4.88 30.11
C THR A 524 -12.85 -4.10 29.29
N GLY A 525 -13.16 -4.60 28.10
CA GLY A 525 -14.20 -4.06 27.20
C GLY A 525 -13.87 -2.65 26.67
N SER A 526 -13.90 -1.63 27.50
CA SER A 526 -13.61 -0.25 27.12
C SER A 526 -13.00 0.54 28.24
N THR A 527 -12.08 1.45 27.90
CA THR A 527 -11.51 2.44 28.83
C THR A 527 -11.36 3.78 28.12
N THR A 528 -11.44 4.88 28.89
CA THR A 528 -11.15 6.23 28.39
C THR A 528 -10.01 6.80 29.20
N ILE A 529 -8.97 7.27 28.50
CA ILE A 529 -7.78 7.87 29.10
C ILE A 529 -7.71 9.35 28.71
N THR A 530 -7.13 10.17 29.59
CA THR A 530 -6.86 11.58 29.30
C THR A 530 -5.36 11.76 29.13
N LEU A 531 -4.97 12.18 27.95
CA LEU A 531 -3.58 12.47 27.58
C LEU A 531 -3.24 13.94 27.82
N GLY A 532 -1.95 14.25 28.01
CA GLY A 532 -1.42 15.60 28.09
C GLY A 532 -0.78 15.98 29.43
N SER A 533 -0.87 15.12 30.45
CA SER A 533 -0.18 15.34 31.75
C SER A 533 1.28 14.90 31.73
N VAL A 534 1.62 13.89 30.93
CA VAL A 534 2.98 13.36 30.80
C VAL A 534 3.35 13.33 29.32
N VAL A 535 4.45 13.96 28.98
CA VAL A 535 5.05 13.96 27.64
C VAL A 535 6.53 13.60 27.76
N ASP A 536 7.12 13.12 26.67
CA ASP A 536 8.57 12.95 26.57
C ASP A 536 9.29 14.29 26.32
N SER A 537 10.61 14.24 26.12
CA SER A 537 11.44 15.43 25.85
C SER A 537 11.08 16.15 24.54
N ASN A 538 10.34 15.51 23.64
CA ASN A 538 9.92 16.02 22.33
C ASN A 538 8.42 16.40 22.31
N ASN A 539 7.79 16.49 23.49
CA ASN A 539 6.35 16.70 23.65
C ASN A 539 5.48 15.58 23.02
N MET A 540 6.04 14.38 22.87
CA MET A 540 5.33 13.22 22.35
C MET A 540 4.72 12.38 23.46
N ILE A 541 3.62 11.73 23.14
CA ILE A 541 2.96 10.73 23.97
C ILE A 541 2.79 9.47 23.10
N HIS A 542 3.36 8.38 23.54
CA HIS A 542 3.23 7.07 22.91
C HIS A 542 2.21 6.26 23.68
N LEU A 543 1.17 5.79 22.99
CA LEU A 543 0.15 4.90 23.56
C LEU A 543 0.26 3.53 22.89
N ASP A 544 0.69 2.53 23.64
CA ASP A 544 0.73 1.14 23.19
C ASP A 544 -0.45 0.40 23.80
N VAL A 545 -1.23 -0.29 22.96
CA VAL A 545 -2.36 -1.12 23.39
C VAL A 545 -2.12 -2.54 22.93
N SER A 546 -2.12 -3.49 23.88
CA SER A 546 -1.96 -4.91 23.59
C SER A 546 -3.22 -5.67 24.02
N VAL A 547 -3.74 -6.54 23.16
CA VAL A 547 -4.92 -7.37 23.44
C VAL A 547 -4.71 -8.81 23.00
N SER A 548 -5.31 -9.75 23.71
CA SER A 548 -5.25 -11.17 23.39
C SER A 548 -6.54 -11.88 23.82
N ASN A 549 -6.89 -12.95 23.11
CA ASN A 549 -7.92 -13.91 23.54
C ASN A 549 -7.34 -15.27 23.95
N GLY A 550 -6.00 -15.37 24.02
CA GLY A 550 -5.27 -16.59 24.33
C GLY A 550 -4.83 -17.39 23.10
N GLU A 551 -5.52 -17.24 21.97
CA GLU A 551 -5.18 -17.86 20.69
C GLU A 551 -4.53 -16.85 19.74
N PHE A 552 -5.12 -15.66 19.66
CA PHE A 552 -4.63 -14.55 18.85
C PHE A 552 -4.31 -13.34 19.72
N SER A 553 -3.37 -12.54 19.27
CA SER A 553 -3.05 -11.25 19.87
C SER A 553 -2.89 -10.17 18.77
N THR A 554 -3.11 -8.92 19.16
CA THR A 554 -2.81 -7.76 18.30
C THR A 554 -2.37 -6.58 19.17
N GLU A 555 -1.68 -5.66 18.55
CA GLU A 555 -1.16 -4.45 19.17
C GLU A 555 -1.53 -3.23 18.34
N ARG A 556 -1.56 -2.06 18.98
CA ARG A 556 -1.70 -0.75 18.35
C ARG A 556 -0.73 0.22 19.00
N HIS A 557 -0.01 0.94 18.16
CA HIS A 557 0.94 1.97 18.56
C HIS A 557 0.44 3.31 18.05
N MET A 558 0.16 4.25 18.95
CA MET A 558 -0.35 5.59 18.62
C MET A 558 0.61 6.63 19.13
N HIS A 559 0.80 7.68 18.33
CA HIS A 559 1.71 8.78 18.62
C HIS A 559 0.95 10.11 18.61
N TYR A 560 0.98 10.80 19.74
CA TYR A 560 0.30 12.07 19.91
C TYR A 560 1.31 13.14 20.25
N ARG A 561 1.19 14.31 19.62
CA ARG A 561 2.04 15.45 19.92
C ARG A 561 1.27 16.50 20.73
N LYS A 562 1.76 16.84 21.90
CA LYS A 562 1.19 17.94 22.68
C LYS A 562 1.85 19.26 22.26
N VAL A 563 1.02 20.22 21.84
CA VAL A 563 1.47 21.55 21.42
C VAL A 563 1.09 22.60 22.47
N THR A 564 1.97 23.60 22.66
CA THR A 564 1.69 24.78 23.51
C THR A 564 1.24 25.92 22.61
N LEU A 565 0.07 26.47 22.87
CA LEU A 565 -0.52 27.54 22.07
C LEU A 565 -0.41 28.88 22.79
N ILE A 566 -0.35 29.94 22.00
CA ILE A 566 -0.43 31.33 22.46
C ILE A 566 -1.82 31.85 22.13
N ASP A 567 -2.55 32.25 23.15
CA ASP A 567 -3.93 32.69 23.05
C ASP A 567 -4.09 33.94 22.18
N GLY A 568 -5.18 34.00 21.44
CA GLY A 568 -5.53 35.13 20.59
C GLY A 568 -4.91 35.12 19.19
N TYR A 569 -4.13 34.09 18.88
CA TYR A 569 -3.49 33.94 17.56
C TYR A 569 -3.80 32.57 16.96
N PHE A 570 -3.68 32.50 15.64
CA PHE A 570 -3.51 31.21 14.97
C PHE A 570 -2.03 30.80 15.07
N ASN A 571 -1.77 29.64 15.64
CA ASN A 571 -0.43 29.18 15.99
C ASN A 571 0.13 28.24 14.95
N ILE A 572 1.27 28.53 14.33
CA ILE A 572 2.04 27.60 13.52
C ILE A 572 3.15 27.04 14.41
N VAL A 573 3.01 25.79 14.81
CA VAL A 573 3.95 25.10 15.71
C VAL A 573 4.87 24.16 14.95
N ASN A 574 6.04 23.87 15.50
CA ASN A 574 7.02 22.92 14.93
C ASN A 574 7.54 23.28 13.52
N LEU A 575 7.46 24.56 13.13
CA LEU A 575 8.07 25.01 11.89
C LEU A 575 9.61 24.86 11.97
N LYS A 576 10.23 24.36 10.93
CA LYS A 576 11.68 24.18 10.88
C LYS A 576 12.38 25.54 11.05
N PRO A 577 13.35 25.68 11.96
CA PRO A 577 14.00 26.99 12.22
C PRO A 577 14.62 27.63 10.98
N ASN A 578 15.20 26.83 10.07
CA ASN A 578 15.81 27.33 8.84
C ASN A 578 14.80 28.00 7.88
N TYR A 579 13.50 27.68 7.96
CA TYR A 579 12.47 28.35 7.17
C TYR A 579 12.27 29.82 7.58
N LEU A 580 12.73 30.19 8.78
CA LEU A 580 12.71 31.56 9.26
C LEU A 580 14.06 32.29 9.12
N THR A 581 15.17 31.55 8.97
CA THR A 581 16.52 32.14 8.89
C THR A 581 17.07 32.17 7.46
N ASP A 582 16.84 31.13 6.68
CA ASP A 582 17.47 30.92 5.38
C ASP A 582 16.53 31.21 4.21
N TYR A 583 15.24 31.39 4.49
CA TYR A 583 14.17 31.64 3.52
C TYR A 583 13.27 32.77 3.94
N GLU A 584 12.38 33.21 3.05
CA GLU A 584 11.28 34.12 3.33
C GLU A 584 9.98 33.33 3.50
N LEU A 585 9.36 33.43 4.67
CA LEU A 585 8.06 32.82 4.95
C LEU A 585 6.94 33.79 4.59
N TYR A 586 6.03 33.34 3.77
CA TYR A 586 4.76 33.98 3.45
C TYR A 586 3.61 33.02 3.72
N TYR A 587 2.38 33.54 3.66
CA TYR A 587 1.19 32.69 3.55
C TYR A 587 0.23 33.27 2.52
N TRP A 588 -0.36 32.36 1.71
CA TRP A 588 -1.40 32.67 0.76
C TRP A 588 -2.74 32.47 1.45
N ALA A 589 -3.52 33.55 1.68
CA ALA A 589 -4.79 33.49 2.37
C ALA A 589 -5.94 33.83 1.42
N TRP A 590 -7.08 33.13 1.57
CA TRP A 590 -8.24 33.32 0.70
C TRP A 590 -9.57 33.17 1.42
N ASN A 591 -10.62 33.67 0.73
CA ASN A 591 -12.03 33.46 0.99
C ASN A 591 -12.81 33.43 -0.33
N ASN A 592 -14.15 33.39 -0.27
CA ASN A 592 -15.00 33.38 -1.46
C ASN A 592 -14.90 34.67 -2.32
N SER A 593 -14.23 35.71 -1.85
CA SER A 593 -14.14 37.02 -2.51
C SER A 593 -12.77 37.31 -3.13
N GLY A 594 -11.77 36.52 -2.81
CA GLY A 594 -10.41 36.69 -3.35
C GLY A 594 -9.33 36.08 -2.47
N SER A 595 -8.09 36.19 -2.96
CA SER A 595 -6.88 35.66 -2.32
C SER A 595 -5.73 36.67 -2.34
N THR A 596 -4.77 36.51 -1.44
CA THR A 596 -3.62 37.41 -1.37
C THR A 596 -2.43 36.78 -0.62
N TRP A 597 -1.21 37.17 -1.03
CA TRP A 597 0.02 36.88 -0.29
C TRP A 597 0.19 37.83 0.89
N LEU A 598 0.53 37.28 2.04
CA LEU A 598 0.72 38.01 3.29
C LEU A 598 2.02 37.57 3.99
N LYS A 599 2.63 38.51 4.75
CA LYS A 599 3.82 38.28 5.57
C LYS A 599 3.66 38.91 6.99
N ASN A 600 2.44 39.18 7.41
CA ASN A 600 2.13 39.81 8.69
C ASN A 600 1.96 38.75 9.79
N TYR A 601 3.05 38.22 10.27
CA TYR A 601 3.12 37.32 11.42
C TYR A 601 4.14 37.81 12.46
N THR A 602 4.06 37.26 13.65
CA THR A 602 5.08 37.45 14.70
C THR A 602 5.64 36.09 15.11
N ILE A 603 6.81 36.06 15.71
CA ILE A 603 7.44 34.84 16.21
C ILE A 603 7.63 34.99 17.73
N GLN A 604 7.12 34.03 18.48
CA GLN A 604 7.30 33.95 19.92
C GLN A 604 7.60 32.51 20.33
N ASP A 605 8.69 32.29 21.06
CA ASP A 605 9.11 30.95 21.52
C ASP A 605 9.19 29.87 20.41
N GLY A 606 9.59 30.30 19.20
CA GLY A 606 9.67 29.41 18.02
C GLY A 606 8.33 29.11 17.34
N ILE A 607 7.24 29.72 17.80
CA ILE A 607 5.90 29.62 17.21
C ILE A 607 5.66 30.82 16.32
N VAL A 608 5.21 30.58 15.08
CA VAL A 608 4.75 31.67 14.20
C VAL A 608 3.27 31.93 14.49
N LEU A 609 2.97 33.18 14.75
CA LEU A 609 1.66 33.67 15.20
C LEU A 609 1.03 34.53 14.12
N ILE A 610 -0.16 34.17 13.67
CA ILE A 610 -0.94 34.92 12.69
C ILE A 610 -2.22 35.44 13.37
N ASP A 611 -2.46 36.72 13.26
CA ASP A 611 -3.71 37.34 13.75
C ASP A 611 -4.78 37.37 12.65
N PHE A 612 -5.76 36.47 12.76
CA PHE A 612 -6.94 36.44 11.89
C PHE A 612 -8.18 37.11 12.49
N SER A 613 -8.08 37.72 13.71
CA SER A 613 -9.23 38.28 14.42
C SER A 613 -9.97 39.39 13.66
N HIS A 614 -9.28 40.09 12.75
CA HIS A 614 -9.82 41.15 11.92
C HIS A 614 -9.84 40.83 10.43
N SER A 615 -9.68 39.56 10.06
CA SER A 615 -9.69 39.09 8.68
C SER A 615 -10.99 38.35 8.31
N SER A 616 -11.32 38.32 7.06
CA SER A 616 -12.43 37.51 6.50
C SER A 616 -11.95 36.23 5.81
N TYR A 617 -10.66 35.90 5.93
CA TYR A 617 -10.10 34.69 5.31
C TYR A 617 -10.63 33.44 5.99
N THR A 618 -10.93 32.42 5.17
CA THR A 618 -11.46 31.12 5.62
C THR A 618 -10.40 30.02 5.60
N ALA A 619 -9.36 30.21 4.79
CA ALA A 619 -8.23 29.31 4.70
C ALA A 619 -6.96 30.06 4.25
N PHE A 620 -5.82 29.40 4.43
CA PHE A 620 -4.52 29.84 3.96
C PHE A 620 -3.60 28.64 3.74
N LEU A 621 -2.47 28.84 3.06
CA LEU A 621 -1.34 27.92 3.06
C LEU A 621 -0.06 28.67 3.43
N LEU A 622 0.91 27.96 4.01
CA LEU A 622 2.26 28.46 4.23
C LEU A 622 3.09 28.31 2.96
N ALA A 623 3.99 29.24 2.72
CA ALA A 623 4.86 29.24 1.55
C ALA A 623 6.25 29.81 1.90
N ILE A 624 7.31 29.21 1.36
CA ILE A 624 8.66 29.75 1.47
C ILE A 624 9.20 30.13 0.10
N PHE A 625 9.95 31.22 0.11
CA PHE A 625 10.58 31.82 -1.04
C PHE A 625 12.09 31.97 -0.83
N PRO A 626 12.88 32.25 -1.89
CA PRO A 626 14.30 32.57 -1.73
C PRO A 626 14.53 33.64 -0.68
N LYS A 627 15.66 33.59 0.03
CA LYS A 627 16.04 34.60 1.00
C LYS A 627 16.05 35.99 0.38
N ASP A 628 15.54 36.97 1.13
CA ASP A 628 15.39 38.38 0.71
C ASP A 628 14.43 38.60 -0.48
N TYR A 629 13.67 37.57 -0.90
CA TYR A 629 12.65 37.72 -1.94
C TYR A 629 11.43 38.46 -1.41
N THR A 630 10.90 39.36 -2.23
CA THR A 630 9.65 40.09 -1.95
C THR A 630 8.62 39.80 -3.04
N VAL A 631 7.48 39.27 -2.68
CA VAL A 631 6.34 39.08 -3.59
C VAL A 631 5.88 40.44 -4.10
N THR A 632 5.94 40.65 -5.42
CA THR A 632 5.63 41.93 -6.05
C THR A 632 4.16 42.09 -6.42
N ASN A 633 3.49 40.99 -6.82
CA ASN A 633 2.05 41.00 -7.06
C ASN A 633 1.34 40.13 -6.02
N ILE A 634 0.76 40.77 -5.01
CA ILE A 634 0.13 40.07 -3.87
C ILE A 634 -1.19 39.37 -4.21
N HIS A 635 -1.74 39.54 -5.43
CA HIS A 635 -3.00 38.94 -5.86
C HIS A 635 -2.84 37.85 -6.92
N GLU A 636 -1.61 37.52 -7.32
CA GLU A 636 -1.31 36.52 -8.30
C GLU A 636 -0.38 35.46 -7.73
N TRP A 637 -0.48 34.24 -8.25
CA TRP A 637 0.43 33.15 -7.90
C TRP A 637 1.86 33.49 -8.33
N ASP A 638 2.81 33.30 -7.42
CA ASP A 638 4.20 33.68 -7.65
C ASP A 638 5.05 32.46 -8.03
N SER A 639 5.68 32.52 -9.19
CA SER A 639 6.54 31.44 -9.73
C SER A 639 7.86 31.22 -8.98
N HIS A 640 8.23 32.11 -8.05
CA HIS A 640 9.44 31.96 -7.23
C HIS A 640 9.18 31.15 -5.95
N LEU A 641 8.00 30.60 -5.80
CA LEU A 641 7.64 29.72 -4.70
C LEU A 641 8.58 28.50 -4.67
N ILE A 642 9.25 28.28 -3.52
CA ILE A 642 10.14 27.13 -3.31
C ILE A 642 9.34 25.96 -2.74
N LYS A 643 8.48 26.24 -1.74
CA LYS A 643 7.71 25.21 -1.04
C LYS A 643 6.41 25.78 -0.48
N GLN A 644 5.39 24.95 -0.40
CA GLN A 644 4.11 25.29 0.24
C GLN A 644 3.59 24.15 1.11
N SER A 645 2.72 24.50 2.06
CA SER A 645 1.91 23.51 2.80
C SER A 645 0.65 23.11 2.01
N GLY A 646 -0.10 22.14 2.52
CA GLY A 646 -1.52 22.00 2.18
C GLY A 646 -2.37 23.19 2.69
N ASP A 647 -3.67 23.17 2.36
CA ASP A 647 -4.65 24.16 2.79
C ASP A 647 -4.91 24.06 4.29
N ILE A 648 -4.90 25.20 4.97
CA ILE A 648 -5.09 25.30 6.41
C ILE A 648 -6.34 26.14 6.68
N SER A 649 -7.32 25.59 7.40
CA SER A 649 -8.53 26.33 7.78
C SER A 649 -8.24 27.33 8.90
N THR A 650 -8.71 28.59 8.74
CA THR A 650 -8.61 29.61 9.80
C THR A 650 -9.57 29.39 10.97
N SER A 651 -10.50 28.43 10.87
CA SER A 651 -11.41 28.07 11.97
C SER A 651 -10.73 27.31 13.12
N GLY A 652 -9.52 26.77 12.89
CA GLY A 652 -8.68 26.17 13.91
C GLY A 652 -7.96 27.21 14.78
N THR A 653 -7.20 26.71 15.73
CA THR A 653 -6.34 27.54 16.61
C THR A 653 -4.86 27.32 16.36
N PHE A 654 -4.50 26.24 15.65
CA PHE A 654 -3.11 25.94 15.31
C PHE A 654 -2.97 25.03 14.09
N TYR A 655 -1.77 25.02 13.53
CA TYR A 655 -1.28 24.09 12.53
C TYR A 655 0.07 23.50 12.98
N ASP A 656 0.21 22.18 12.94
CA ASP A 656 1.49 21.53 13.21
C ASP A 656 2.30 21.44 11.91
N ALA A 657 3.33 22.26 11.81
CA ALA A 657 4.19 22.36 10.65
C ALA A 657 5.39 21.39 10.68
N SER A 658 5.34 20.33 11.50
CA SER A 658 6.44 19.34 11.59
C SER A 658 6.75 18.69 10.24
N ASN A 659 5.75 18.55 9.39
CA ASN A 659 5.84 17.96 8.05
C ASN A 659 5.94 19.01 6.91
N PHE A 660 5.88 20.29 7.25
CA PHE A 660 6.04 21.38 6.28
C PHE A 660 7.49 21.58 5.86
#